data_054b9419bdcdf39c13a9bdf3a58f5dca
#
_entry.id   054b9419bdcdf39c13a9bdf3a58f5dca
#
_cell.length_a   1.000
_cell.length_b   1.000
_cell.length_c   1.000
_cell.angle_alpha   90.00
_cell.angle_beta   90.00
_cell.angle_gamma   90.00
#
_symmetry.space_group_name_H-M   'P 1'
#
loop_
_entity.id
_entity.type
_entity.pdbx_description
1 polymer ?
#
loop_
_entity_poly.entity_id
_entity_poly.type
_entity_poly.pdbx_seq_one_letter_code
_entity_poly.pdbx_strand_id
1 'polypeptide(L)'
;MKMKTNRKVKKLFSYVLTAAMVITAVTPAFAGKVKAVAAGLTLTEQSGWLESAYVEWQPVKNAEGYVAYVKEASASDDAYEKLDDTLIRQYADYWRADALGLKEGSYVMKVTAVLKDGKTVSESTSSLEVEKYDRSGFAFSENSKFQTGSGAYNDDGTLKKDAQVIYVTPETAKTCTAVVNGKEVTGFQSILDAKQSAGTKDTSPLDFRIVGCVTADDVDHFSSSAEGIQLKGKSAYTEMNITIEGVGEDAAVQGFGFLVRNSGNVEFRNFAVMAFMDDGVSLDTKNCNIWVHNMDIFYGSTGGDSDQAKGDGSVDIKGASTNVTVSYVHFWDSGKCSLCGMSDSTEFLVTYHHNWFDHSDSRHPRIRVASVHIYNNYFDGNAKYGVGTTKGSSAFVEANYYRNCKNPMMSSMQGTDALGQGTFSGENGGMIKAYNNITVGASSLIYANSDAGTAKADAVSFDAYLASSREETVPSSYKTVAGATTYNNFDTSSAYDLGVAEEDIDDPQDVPSIVTKYAGRMNGGDFDWTFQESDDTNYSVDTALKAKVVNYKSSVLAIGGYKGVDVEPSTTEKATESTTKATEATTKATESTTKATESTTKATESTTKATEATTKATESTTEAPTTAPAETTAKVHNFSTDGTSSDFYTISGKLSSNKGTVSYNGLSLDTCLKIESKTKITFTTTAKAELVLVFNQKNSSDIKVDGTVYTLTDGILSLEIEAGSHEITKESTGNLYYMSVSQQSETPTTPVTPTEPTQPEQPTTPSEPET
;
A
#
# COMPACT_ATOMS: atom_id res chain seq x y z
N MET A 1 6.55 20.69 36.78
CA MET A 1 6.00 21.77 35.96
C MET A 1 6.57 21.51 34.58
N LYS A 2 5.94 20.55 33.82
CA LYS A 2 6.37 20.13 32.47
C LYS A 2 5.87 21.18 31.48
N MET A 3 6.74 21.74 30.69
CA MET A 3 6.36 22.63 29.59
C MET A 3 5.68 21.80 28.51
N LYS A 4 4.38 21.99 28.33
CA LYS A 4 3.66 21.50 27.15
C LYS A 4 4.09 22.35 25.95
N THR A 5 4.86 21.79 25.05
CA THR A 5 5.17 22.41 23.76
C THR A 5 3.93 22.33 22.87
N ASN A 6 3.48 23.45 22.39
CA ASN A 6 2.23 23.63 21.66
C ASN A 6 2.36 23.06 20.22
N ARG A 7 1.93 21.84 19.98
CA ARG A 7 1.94 21.14 18.68
C ARG A 7 1.24 21.95 17.56
N LYS A 8 0.24 22.75 17.91
CA LYS A 8 -0.45 23.65 16.95
C LYS A 8 0.44 24.68 16.27
N VAL A 9 1.54 25.11 16.91
CA VAL A 9 2.48 26.08 16.31
C VAL A 9 3.42 25.38 15.33
N LYS A 10 3.74 24.09 15.53
CA LYS A 10 4.57 23.31 14.62
C LYS A 10 3.81 22.90 13.34
N LYS A 11 2.51 22.54 13.43
CA LYS A 11 1.67 22.26 12.24
C LYS A 11 1.60 23.45 11.27
N LEU A 12 1.59 24.70 11.74
CA LEU A 12 1.52 25.88 10.88
C LEU A 12 2.81 26.15 10.07
N PHE A 13 3.96 25.64 10.51
CA PHE A 13 5.23 25.78 9.79
C PHE A 13 5.46 24.72 8.72
N SER A 14 4.85 23.54 8.86
CA SER A 14 4.94 22.45 7.88
C SER A 14 4.20 22.80 6.57
N TYR A 15 3.08 23.51 6.64
CA TYR A 15 2.28 23.88 5.46
C TYR A 15 2.91 24.95 4.54
N VAL A 16 3.96 25.63 4.95
CA VAL A 16 4.58 26.73 4.15
C VAL A 16 5.72 26.19 3.24
N LEU A 17 6.22 24.99 3.47
CA LEU A 17 7.34 24.43 2.69
C LEU A 17 6.92 23.46 1.56
N THR A 18 5.64 23.08 1.48
CA THR A 18 5.15 22.07 0.52
C THR A 18 4.67 22.64 -0.82
N ALA A 19 4.81 23.93 -1.08
CA ALA A 19 4.31 24.57 -2.31
C ALA A 19 5.33 24.67 -3.46
N ALA A 20 6.44 23.94 -3.46
CA ALA A 20 7.45 24.04 -4.51
C ALA A 20 8.14 22.70 -4.85
N MET A 21 7.39 21.64 -5.13
CA MET A 21 7.91 20.51 -5.89
C MET A 21 6.90 20.05 -6.93
N VAL A 22 7.07 20.54 -8.15
CA VAL A 22 6.45 19.96 -9.34
C VAL A 22 7.33 18.79 -9.76
N ILE A 23 6.90 17.57 -9.49
CA ILE A 23 7.56 16.36 -9.99
C ILE A 23 7.12 16.19 -11.45
N THR A 24 8.05 16.36 -12.37
CA THR A 24 7.90 15.88 -13.74
C THR A 24 8.23 14.39 -13.77
N ALA A 25 7.20 13.55 -13.87
CA ALA A 25 7.37 12.13 -14.15
C ALA A 25 8.02 11.95 -15.52
N VAL A 26 9.23 11.40 -15.55
CA VAL A 26 9.88 10.89 -16.77
C VAL A 26 9.92 9.37 -16.67
N THR A 27 9.14 8.72 -17.51
CA THR A 27 9.18 7.27 -17.71
C THR A 27 10.55 6.84 -18.26
N PRO A 28 11.23 5.83 -17.72
CA PRO A 28 12.41 5.27 -18.37
C PRO A 28 12.06 3.98 -19.13
N ALA A 29 12.06 4.09 -20.44
CA ALA A 29 12.40 2.93 -21.26
C ALA A 29 13.89 3.01 -21.58
N PHE A 30 14.60 1.90 -21.39
CA PHE A 30 15.87 1.45 -21.98
C PHE A 30 16.91 0.96 -20.98
N ALA A 31 17.22 -0.33 -21.13
CA ALA A 31 18.45 -0.94 -20.63
C ALA A 31 19.67 -0.22 -21.22
N GLY A 32 20.23 0.73 -20.50
CA GLY A 32 21.42 1.47 -20.83
C GLY A 32 22.58 1.09 -19.92
N LYS A 33 23.71 0.75 -20.50
CA LYS A 33 24.97 0.47 -19.82
C LYS A 33 25.26 1.51 -18.73
N VAL A 34 25.54 1.04 -17.51
CA VAL A 34 25.99 1.86 -16.39
C VAL A 34 27.11 2.80 -16.86
N LYS A 35 26.85 4.09 -16.92
CA LYS A 35 27.87 5.11 -17.13
C LYS A 35 28.58 5.37 -15.80
N ALA A 36 29.78 4.88 -15.66
CA ALA A 36 30.66 5.27 -14.56
C ALA A 36 30.87 6.80 -14.59
N VAL A 37 30.44 7.48 -13.55
CA VAL A 37 30.53 8.93 -13.39
C VAL A 37 31.87 9.33 -12.75
N ALA A 38 32.19 10.59 -12.84
CA ALA A 38 33.45 11.29 -12.55
C ALA A 38 34.07 10.99 -11.17
N ALA A 39 35.29 11.46 -10.98
CA ALA A 39 36.20 11.25 -9.85
C ALA A 39 35.70 11.77 -8.45
N GLY A 40 34.39 11.87 -8.20
CA GLY A 40 33.80 12.31 -6.95
C GLY A 40 32.59 11.46 -6.58
N LEU A 41 32.27 11.35 -5.30
CA LEU A 41 31.00 10.79 -4.80
C LEU A 41 29.88 11.82 -5.04
N THR A 42 28.78 11.38 -5.61
CA THR A 42 27.60 12.24 -5.88
C THR A 42 26.38 11.62 -5.21
N LEU A 43 25.82 12.32 -4.24
CA LEU A 43 24.55 11.96 -3.62
C LEU A 43 23.41 12.29 -4.57
N THR A 44 22.44 11.39 -4.72
CA THR A 44 21.31 11.52 -5.64
C THR A 44 20.02 11.80 -4.90
N GLU A 45 19.81 11.16 -3.74
CA GLU A 45 18.65 11.34 -2.90
C GLU A 45 19.05 11.25 -1.43
N GLN A 46 18.29 11.93 -0.55
CA GLN A 46 18.54 11.92 0.89
C GLN A 46 17.31 12.46 1.62
N SER A 47 16.85 11.75 2.66
CA SER A 47 15.74 12.19 3.48
C SER A 47 15.82 11.65 4.90
N GLY A 48 15.23 12.37 5.86
CA GLY A 48 14.78 11.80 7.11
C GLY A 48 13.38 11.20 6.92
N TRP A 49 13.07 10.20 7.72
CA TRP A 49 11.79 9.53 7.76
C TRP A 49 11.38 9.25 9.21
N LEU A 50 10.42 8.35 9.43
CA LEU A 50 10.01 7.93 10.77
C LEU A 50 11.11 7.08 11.42
N GLU A 51 11.74 7.60 12.49
CA GLU A 51 12.83 6.97 13.26
C GLU A 51 13.99 6.44 12.42
N SER A 52 14.16 7.00 11.23
CA SER A 52 15.17 6.58 10.26
C SER A 52 15.59 7.74 9.34
N ALA A 53 16.70 7.54 8.65
CA ALA A 53 17.18 8.43 7.59
C ALA A 53 17.89 7.62 6.52
N TYR A 54 17.88 8.10 5.28
CA TYR A 54 18.58 7.43 4.20
C TYR A 54 19.34 8.38 3.28
N VAL A 55 20.28 7.80 2.56
CA VAL A 55 21.04 8.49 1.52
C VAL A 55 21.31 7.56 0.35
N GLU A 56 21.16 8.09 -0.86
CA GLU A 56 21.49 7.41 -2.11
C GLU A 56 22.62 8.09 -2.85
N TRP A 57 23.41 7.32 -3.60
CA TRP A 57 24.52 7.86 -4.37
C TRP A 57 24.79 7.07 -5.65
N GLN A 58 25.39 7.75 -6.62
CA GLN A 58 25.83 7.10 -7.86
C GLN A 58 27.08 6.25 -7.64
N PRO A 59 27.22 5.10 -8.35
CA PRO A 59 28.41 4.26 -8.28
C PRO A 59 29.67 5.04 -8.61
N VAL A 60 30.68 4.98 -7.72
CA VAL A 60 31.97 5.64 -7.90
C VAL A 60 32.92 4.75 -8.71
N LYS A 61 33.59 5.33 -9.71
CA LYS A 61 34.53 4.61 -10.54
C LYS A 61 35.69 4.05 -9.70
N ASN A 62 36.01 2.76 -9.86
CA ASN A 62 37.04 2.03 -9.12
C ASN A 62 36.77 1.92 -7.60
N ALA A 63 35.56 2.13 -7.12
CA ALA A 63 35.22 1.77 -5.75
C ALA A 63 35.34 0.25 -5.55
N GLU A 64 35.89 -0.16 -4.42
CA GLU A 64 35.85 -1.53 -3.91
C GLU A 64 34.63 -1.76 -3.03
N GLY A 65 34.10 -0.70 -2.46
CA GLY A 65 32.89 -0.69 -1.62
C GLY A 65 32.68 0.67 -0.96
N TYR A 66 31.69 0.72 -0.09
CA TYR A 66 31.27 1.93 0.60
C TYR A 66 31.14 1.71 2.09
N VAL A 67 31.32 2.77 2.88
CA VAL A 67 31.05 2.82 4.32
C VAL A 67 30.12 4.02 4.55
N ALA A 68 29.10 3.83 5.35
CA ALA A 68 28.14 4.89 5.70
C ALA A 68 28.18 5.17 7.20
N TYR A 69 27.88 6.39 7.57
CA TYR A 69 27.89 6.89 8.94
C TYR A 69 26.71 7.80 9.17
N VAL A 70 26.28 7.91 10.43
CA VAL A 70 25.23 8.86 10.88
C VAL A 70 25.67 9.58 12.13
N LYS A 71 25.22 10.82 12.33
CA LYS A 71 25.32 11.57 13.60
C LYS A 71 24.19 12.55 13.74
N GLU A 72 23.90 13.01 14.96
CA GLU A 72 23.07 14.21 15.14
C GLU A 72 23.71 15.42 14.43
N ALA A 73 22.89 16.22 13.74
CA ALA A 73 23.40 17.36 12.95
C ALA A 73 24.19 18.38 13.80
N SER A 74 23.80 18.54 15.07
CA SER A 74 24.46 19.46 16.01
C SER A 74 25.76 18.90 16.61
N ALA A 75 26.02 17.60 16.49
CA ALA A 75 27.19 16.96 17.06
C ALA A 75 28.45 17.21 16.22
N SER A 76 29.63 17.15 16.85
CA SER A 76 30.92 17.25 16.17
C SER A 76 31.20 16.05 15.27
N ASP A 77 32.19 16.16 14.38
CA ASP A 77 32.48 15.11 13.37
C ASP A 77 33.05 13.81 13.98
N ASP A 78 33.57 13.85 15.19
CA ASP A 78 33.99 12.67 15.97
C ASP A 78 32.80 11.86 16.53
N ALA A 79 31.58 12.39 16.44
CA ALA A 79 30.37 11.70 16.84
C ALA A 79 29.73 10.84 15.73
N TYR A 80 30.37 10.76 14.55
CA TYR A 80 29.85 9.85 13.52
C TYR A 80 29.90 8.38 13.97
N GLU A 81 28.77 7.73 13.98
CA GLU A 81 28.63 6.30 14.20
C GLU A 81 28.58 5.58 12.86
N LYS A 82 29.42 4.53 12.70
CA LYS A 82 29.43 3.69 11.50
C LYS A 82 28.16 2.86 11.46
N LEU A 83 27.48 2.87 10.32
CA LEU A 83 26.36 1.96 10.06
C LEU A 83 26.87 0.54 9.78
N ASP A 84 26.03 -0.44 10.09
CA ASP A 84 26.26 -1.82 9.73
C ASP A 84 26.37 -1.98 8.20
N ASP A 85 27.29 -2.79 7.73
CA ASP A 85 27.52 -2.97 6.29
C ASP A 85 26.28 -3.52 5.57
N THR A 86 25.45 -4.31 6.26
CA THR A 86 24.20 -4.88 5.72
C THR A 86 23.14 -3.80 5.43
N LEU A 87 23.25 -2.63 6.05
CA LEU A 87 22.38 -1.47 5.76
C LEU A 87 22.76 -0.76 4.44
N ILE A 88 23.87 -1.16 3.79
CA ILE A 88 24.30 -0.62 2.51
C ILE A 88 23.88 -1.60 1.40
N ARG A 89 23.13 -1.10 0.40
CA ARG A 89 22.56 -1.93 -0.66
C ARG A 89 22.88 -1.34 -2.03
N GLN A 90 23.09 -2.24 -2.99
CA GLN A 90 23.30 -1.90 -4.41
C GLN A 90 22.01 -2.13 -5.20
N TYR A 91 21.64 -1.13 -5.98
CA TYR A 91 20.58 -1.18 -6.98
C TYR A 91 21.18 -1.04 -8.40
N ALA A 92 20.34 -1.06 -9.44
CA ALA A 92 20.81 -1.03 -10.82
C ALA A 92 21.64 0.21 -11.14
N ASP A 93 21.21 1.38 -10.69
CA ASP A 93 21.81 2.68 -11.06
C ASP A 93 22.35 3.46 -9.87
N TYR A 94 22.15 3.00 -8.63
CA TYR A 94 22.55 3.69 -7.40
C TYR A 94 22.91 2.72 -6.28
N TRP A 95 23.45 3.25 -5.21
CA TRP A 95 23.63 2.62 -3.92
C TRP A 95 22.84 3.40 -2.87
N ARG A 96 22.41 2.72 -1.82
CA ARG A 96 21.64 3.30 -0.71
C ARG A 96 22.13 2.79 0.63
N ALA A 97 22.08 3.65 1.64
CA ALA A 97 22.24 3.30 3.05
C ALA A 97 21.11 3.90 3.87
N ASP A 98 20.58 3.12 4.81
CA ASP A 98 19.57 3.55 5.76
C ASP A 98 20.12 3.46 7.19
N ALA A 99 19.91 4.51 7.97
CA ALA A 99 20.14 4.54 9.40
C ALA A 99 18.80 4.35 10.11
N LEU A 100 18.69 3.34 10.98
CA LEU A 100 17.47 3.01 11.71
C LEU A 100 17.69 3.19 13.22
N GLY A 101 16.58 3.32 13.96
CA GLY A 101 16.63 3.48 15.41
C GLY A 101 17.06 4.88 15.84
N LEU A 102 16.71 5.89 15.06
CA LEU A 102 16.97 7.31 15.33
C LEU A 102 15.79 7.92 16.10
N LYS A 103 16.08 8.66 17.16
CA LYS A 103 15.04 9.46 17.83
C LYS A 103 14.64 10.69 16.99
N GLU A 104 13.48 11.27 17.25
CA GLU A 104 13.06 12.54 16.62
C GLU A 104 14.15 13.60 16.72
N GLY A 105 14.56 14.19 15.57
CA GLY A 105 15.60 15.22 15.51
C GLY A 105 16.22 15.39 14.13
N SER A 106 17.29 16.18 14.07
CA SER A 106 18.02 16.47 12.84
C SER A 106 19.33 15.68 12.80
N TYR A 107 19.61 15.03 11.67
CA TYR A 107 20.78 14.16 11.48
C TYR A 107 21.56 14.51 10.22
N VAL A 108 22.80 14.05 10.16
CA VAL A 108 23.64 14.08 8.95
C VAL A 108 24.20 12.70 8.73
N MET A 109 24.08 12.19 7.50
CA MET A 109 24.73 10.96 7.06
C MET A 109 25.97 11.30 6.23
N LYS A 110 26.98 10.43 6.29
CA LYS A 110 28.20 10.54 5.50
C LYS A 110 28.47 9.22 4.80
N VAL A 111 28.73 9.28 3.49
CA VAL A 111 29.14 8.12 2.68
C VAL A 111 30.60 8.27 2.31
N THR A 112 31.35 7.18 2.40
CA THR A 112 32.77 7.10 2.01
C THR A 112 32.95 5.95 1.02
N ALA A 113 33.34 6.24 -0.20
CA ALA A 113 33.79 5.26 -1.17
C ALA A 113 35.25 4.90 -0.92
N VAL A 114 35.55 3.61 -0.81
CA VAL A 114 36.92 3.07 -0.74
C VAL A 114 37.34 2.65 -2.13
N LEU A 115 38.44 3.22 -2.65
CA LEU A 115 38.92 2.98 -4.00
C LEU A 115 39.97 1.87 -4.02
N LYS A 116 40.12 1.20 -5.16
CA LYS A 116 41.11 0.12 -5.41
C LYS A 116 42.58 0.51 -5.16
N ASP A 117 42.90 1.80 -5.13
CA ASP A 117 44.22 2.30 -4.79
C ASP A 117 44.38 2.65 -3.29
N GLY A 118 43.40 2.29 -2.47
CA GLY A 118 43.34 2.54 -1.03
C GLY A 118 42.99 3.98 -0.64
N LYS A 119 42.69 4.86 -1.60
CA LYS A 119 42.19 6.20 -1.30
C LYS A 119 40.71 6.18 -1.01
N THR A 120 40.23 7.22 -0.34
CA THR A 120 38.81 7.40 -0.01
C THR A 120 38.28 8.70 -0.62
N VAL A 121 37.00 8.69 -0.95
CA VAL A 121 36.23 9.88 -1.34
C VAL A 121 34.94 9.88 -0.52
N SER A 122 34.69 10.98 0.20
CA SER A 122 33.52 11.09 1.09
C SER A 122 32.65 12.26 0.69
N GLU A 123 31.34 12.12 0.95
CA GLU A 123 30.35 13.19 0.83
C GLU A 123 29.37 13.06 2.00
N SER A 124 28.83 14.19 2.47
CA SER A 124 27.85 14.23 3.56
C SER A 124 26.55 14.85 3.08
N THR A 125 25.44 14.38 3.64
CA THR A 125 24.11 14.91 3.38
C THR A 125 23.96 16.34 3.95
N SER A 126 22.93 17.04 3.51
CA SER A 126 22.36 18.14 4.28
C SER A 126 21.75 17.61 5.59
N SER A 127 21.21 18.50 6.43
CA SER A 127 20.42 18.10 7.61
C SER A 127 19.19 17.33 7.18
N LEU A 128 18.97 16.16 7.79
CA LEU A 128 17.84 15.24 7.56
C LEU A 128 16.94 15.31 8.80
N GLU A 129 15.68 15.65 8.62
CA GLU A 129 14.71 15.76 9.72
C GLU A 129 14.03 14.41 9.93
N VAL A 130 14.27 13.79 11.07
CA VAL A 130 13.68 12.51 11.50
C VAL A 130 12.48 12.79 12.39
N GLU A 131 11.34 12.20 12.04
CA GLU A 131 10.10 12.22 12.81
C GLU A 131 9.98 10.91 13.60
N LYS A 132 9.09 10.87 14.60
CA LYS A 132 8.80 9.64 15.35
C LYS A 132 7.58 8.92 14.80
N TYR A 133 7.52 7.61 14.98
CA TYR A 133 6.28 6.84 14.81
C TYR A 133 5.22 7.28 15.84
N ASP A 134 3.97 7.17 15.46
CA ASP A 134 2.81 7.51 16.29
C ASP A 134 2.47 6.35 17.24
N ARG A 135 3.01 6.41 18.45
CA ARG A 135 2.76 5.44 19.53
C ARG A 135 1.48 5.78 20.26
N SER A 136 0.34 5.50 19.63
CA SER A 136 -0.98 5.69 20.21
C SER A 136 -1.85 4.44 20.11
N GLY A 137 -2.99 4.46 20.77
CA GLY A 137 -3.93 3.34 20.84
C GLY A 137 -3.64 2.33 21.95
N PHE A 138 -4.44 1.28 21.98
CA PHE A 138 -4.44 0.32 23.09
C PHE A 138 -3.13 -0.41 23.33
N ALA A 139 -2.25 -0.56 22.32
CA ALA A 139 -0.92 -1.13 22.53
C ALA A 139 -0.03 -0.30 23.47
N PHE A 140 -0.38 0.99 23.67
CA PHE A 140 0.34 1.97 24.49
C PHE A 140 -0.47 2.47 25.69
N SER A 141 -1.63 1.86 25.95
CA SER A 141 -2.50 2.18 27.09
C SER A 141 -1.74 2.04 28.42
N GLU A 142 -1.85 3.03 29.30
CA GLU A 142 -1.28 2.98 30.66
C GLU A 142 -1.86 1.81 31.47
N ASN A 143 -3.07 1.33 31.12
CA ASN A 143 -3.75 0.23 31.77
C ASN A 143 -3.35 -1.15 31.21
N SER A 144 -2.50 -1.19 30.17
CA SER A 144 -2.06 -2.43 29.57
C SER A 144 -0.90 -3.08 30.35
N LYS A 145 -0.63 -4.37 30.08
CA LYS A 145 0.35 -5.14 30.84
C LYS A 145 1.77 -4.61 30.71
N PHE A 146 2.19 -4.22 29.51
CA PHE A 146 3.56 -3.75 29.23
C PHE A 146 3.64 -2.25 28.97
N GLN A 147 2.52 -1.57 28.78
CA GLN A 147 2.38 -0.14 28.48
C GLN A 147 3.11 0.31 27.20
N THR A 148 3.59 -0.63 26.41
CA THR A 148 4.27 -0.41 25.14
C THR A 148 4.14 -1.61 24.23
N GLY A 149 3.97 -1.37 22.92
CA GLY A 149 4.04 -2.37 21.87
C GLY A 149 5.30 -2.26 21.00
N SER A 150 6.29 -1.45 21.42
CA SER A 150 7.48 -1.09 20.62
C SER A 150 8.53 -2.19 20.52
N GLY A 151 8.24 -3.43 20.94
CA GLY A 151 9.13 -4.57 20.75
C GLY A 151 10.55 -4.36 21.29
N ALA A 152 11.54 -4.34 20.41
CA ALA A 152 12.95 -4.13 20.73
C ALA A 152 13.34 -2.66 20.90
N TYR A 153 12.41 -1.73 20.69
CA TYR A 153 12.66 -0.27 20.73
C TYR A 153 12.14 0.37 22.02
N ASN A 154 12.76 1.50 22.38
CA ASN A 154 12.25 2.45 23.36
C ASN A 154 11.19 3.35 22.73
N ASP A 155 10.40 4.06 23.55
CA ASP A 155 9.35 4.97 23.06
C ASP A 155 9.90 6.23 22.37
N ASP A 156 11.21 6.50 22.48
CA ASP A 156 11.89 7.59 21.75
C ASP A 156 12.44 7.15 20.38
N GLY A 157 12.19 5.90 19.96
CA GLY A 157 12.63 5.35 18.67
C GLY A 157 14.02 4.74 18.66
N THR A 158 14.77 4.79 19.78
CA THR A 158 16.08 4.16 19.87
C THR A 158 15.98 2.68 20.25
N LEU A 159 16.93 1.86 19.80
CA LEU A 159 17.01 0.48 20.22
C LEU A 159 17.17 0.36 21.76
N LYS A 160 16.49 -0.61 22.36
CA LYS A 160 16.70 -0.94 23.76
C LYS A 160 18.14 -1.37 23.99
N LYS A 161 18.68 -1.01 25.16
CA LYS A 161 19.99 -1.47 25.56
C LYS A 161 20.06 -3.01 25.51
N ASP A 162 21.14 -3.54 24.98
CA ASP A 162 21.39 -4.97 24.81
C ASP A 162 20.46 -5.65 23.77
N ALA A 163 19.74 -4.89 22.92
CA ALA A 163 19.02 -5.43 21.77
C ALA A 163 20.01 -6.09 20.79
N GLN A 164 19.68 -7.30 20.34
CA GLN A 164 20.43 -7.97 19.29
C GLN A 164 19.78 -7.69 17.95
N VAL A 165 20.53 -7.10 17.03
CA VAL A 165 20.12 -6.87 15.64
C VAL A 165 20.45 -8.09 14.80
N ILE A 166 19.45 -8.63 14.09
CA ILE A 166 19.54 -9.85 13.29
C ILE A 166 19.09 -9.54 11.87
N TYR A 167 20.02 -9.55 10.91
CA TYR A 167 19.70 -9.31 9.52
C TYR A 167 19.17 -10.57 8.84
N VAL A 168 17.95 -10.47 8.30
CA VAL A 168 17.23 -11.53 7.60
C VAL A 168 17.17 -11.15 6.13
N THR A 169 18.09 -11.71 5.35
CA THR A 169 18.16 -11.52 3.89
C THR A 169 17.90 -12.85 3.18
N PRO A 170 17.68 -12.90 1.86
CA PRO A 170 17.59 -14.17 1.13
C PRO A 170 18.77 -15.13 1.40
N GLU A 171 19.98 -14.57 1.59
CA GLU A 171 21.18 -15.36 1.85
C GLU A 171 21.35 -15.74 3.33
N THR A 172 20.81 -14.94 4.27
CA THR A 172 21.09 -15.13 5.71
C THR A 172 19.92 -15.68 6.51
N ALA A 173 18.70 -15.74 5.99
CA ALA A 173 17.54 -16.18 6.75
C ALA A 173 17.72 -17.59 7.39
N LYS A 174 18.46 -18.50 6.74
CA LYS A 174 18.82 -19.82 7.28
C LYS A 174 20.02 -19.80 8.23
N THR A 175 20.86 -18.78 8.18
CA THR A 175 22.18 -18.76 8.81
C THR A 175 22.38 -17.61 9.78
N CYS A 176 21.44 -16.67 9.87
CA CYS A 176 21.48 -15.60 10.88
C CYS A 176 21.54 -16.19 12.30
N THR A 177 22.22 -15.52 13.21
CA THR A 177 22.42 -16.02 14.57
C THR A 177 21.98 -15.01 15.61
N ALA A 178 21.54 -15.52 16.76
CA ALA A 178 21.31 -14.76 17.98
C ALA A 178 21.66 -15.58 19.20
N VAL A 179 21.98 -14.92 20.32
CA VAL A 179 22.16 -15.56 21.60
C VAL A 179 20.85 -15.56 22.37
N VAL A 180 20.27 -16.74 22.59
CA VAL A 180 19.04 -16.91 23.37
C VAL A 180 19.33 -17.77 24.60
N ASN A 181 19.03 -17.25 25.78
CA ASN A 181 19.29 -17.92 27.08
C ASN A 181 20.74 -18.42 27.19
N GLY A 182 21.69 -17.57 26.74
CA GLY A 182 23.13 -17.84 26.78
C GLY A 182 23.64 -18.88 25.77
N LYS A 183 22.84 -19.21 24.75
CA LYS A 183 23.23 -20.15 23.69
C LYS A 183 23.06 -19.46 22.33
N GLU A 184 24.06 -19.60 21.46
CA GLU A 184 23.97 -19.23 20.09
C GLU A 184 22.98 -20.16 19.36
N VAL A 185 22.06 -19.57 18.60
CA VAL A 185 21.04 -20.26 17.83
C VAL A 185 21.08 -19.70 16.39
N THR A 186 20.96 -20.59 15.40
CA THR A 186 21.09 -20.27 13.97
C THR A 186 19.78 -20.52 13.24
N GLY A 187 19.36 -19.59 12.40
CA GLY A 187 18.16 -19.65 11.56
C GLY A 187 17.01 -18.79 12.12
N PHE A 188 16.29 -18.14 11.23
CA PHE A 188 15.24 -17.16 11.59
C PHE A 188 14.17 -17.79 12.49
N GLN A 189 13.53 -18.89 12.04
CA GLN A 189 12.50 -19.56 12.85
C GLN A 189 13.11 -20.24 14.08
N SER A 190 14.31 -20.83 13.96
CA SER A 190 14.99 -21.49 15.08
C SER A 190 15.27 -20.54 16.25
N ILE A 191 15.62 -19.28 15.98
CA ILE A 191 15.81 -18.24 17.01
C ILE A 191 14.48 -17.96 17.73
N LEU A 192 13.38 -17.84 17.01
CA LEU A 192 12.05 -17.63 17.58
C LEU A 192 11.59 -18.82 18.44
N ASP A 193 11.86 -20.05 18.00
CA ASP A 193 11.55 -21.26 18.76
C ASP A 193 12.40 -21.39 20.03
N ALA A 194 13.66 -20.98 19.97
CA ALA A 194 14.52 -20.90 21.16
C ALA A 194 13.99 -19.86 22.15
N LYS A 195 13.53 -18.70 21.66
CA LYS A 195 12.91 -17.64 22.48
C LYS A 195 11.64 -18.15 23.17
N GLN A 196 10.77 -18.87 22.44
CA GLN A 196 9.62 -19.56 23.02
C GLN A 196 10.03 -20.53 24.14
N SER A 197 11.06 -21.34 23.91
CA SER A 197 11.52 -22.34 24.87
C SER A 197 12.09 -21.68 26.12
N ALA A 198 12.80 -20.58 25.98
CA ALA A 198 13.33 -19.78 27.09
C ALA A 198 12.22 -19.17 27.94
N GLY A 199 11.20 -18.59 27.31
CA GLY A 199 10.11 -17.88 27.99
C GLY A 199 10.67 -16.74 28.86
N THR A 200 10.12 -16.57 30.05
CA THR A 200 10.55 -15.51 31.00
C THR A 200 12.00 -15.61 31.51
N LYS A 201 12.77 -16.62 31.08
CA LYS A 201 14.20 -16.72 31.41
C LYS A 201 15.07 -15.87 30.50
N ASP A 202 14.53 -15.45 29.39
CA ASP A 202 15.20 -14.58 28.44
C ASP A 202 14.20 -13.62 27.81
N THR A 203 14.18 -12.40 28.30
CA THR A 203 13.39 -11.28 27.77
C THR A 203 14.27 -10.27 27.01
N SER A 204 15.53 -10.66 26.65
CA SER A 204 16.43 -9.79 25.90
C SER A 204 15.77 -9.36 24.57
N PRO A 205 15.89 -8.08 24.18
CA PRO A 205 15.26 -7.60 22.97
C PRO A 205 15.92 -8.19 21.71
N LEU A 206 15.10 -8.55 20.71
CA LEU A 206 15.55 -9.01 19.39
C LEU A 206 14.94 -8.14 18.32
N ASP A 207 15.78 -7.60 17.45
CA ASP A 207 15.39 -6.80 16.29
C ASP A 207 15.75 -7.53 15.00
N PHE A 208 14.75 -8.08 14.31
CA PHE A 208 14.90 -8.77 13.03
C PHE A 208 14.72 -7.79 11.89
N ARG A 209 15.78 -7.51 11.14
CA ARG A 209 15.82 -6.59 10.01
C ARG A 209 15.74 -7.32 8.68
N ILE A 210 14.58 -7.27 8.04
CA ILE A 210 14.37 -7.83 6.70
C ILE A 210 14.99 -6.89 5.68
N VAL A 211 15.86 -7.43 4.82
CA VAL A 211 16.54 -6.69 3.75
C VAL A 211 16.27 -7.37 2.41
N GLY A 212 15.69 -6.65 1.47
CA GLY A 212 15.23 -7.20 0.20
C GLY A 212 13.99 -8.10 0.36
N CYS A 213 13.75 -9.01 -0.57
CA CYS A 213 12.60 -9.90 -0.55
C CYS A 213 12.99 -11.31 -0.06
N VAL A 214 12.59 -11.66 1.16
CA VAL A 214 12.79 -12.99 1.74
C VAL A 214 11.61 -13.90 1.37
N THR A 215 11.89 -15.01 0.70
CA THR A 215 10.86 -15.95 0.26
C THR A 215 10.72 -17.15 1.21
N ALA A 216 9.65 -17.93 1.04
CA ALA A 216 9.43 -19.16 1.78
C ALA A 216 10.60 -20.16 1.65
N ASP A 217 11.30 -20.16 0.51
CA ASP A 217 12.45 -21.04 0.26
C ASP A 217 13.72 -20.59 0.98
N ASP A 218 13.79 -19.35 1.44
CA ASP A 218 14.97 -18.78 2.11
C ASP A 218 14.97 -19.04 3.62
N VAL A 219 13.83 -19.39 4.21
CA VAL A 219 13.68 -19.61 5.66
C VAL A 219 14.17 -21.01 6.06
N ASP A 220 14.72 -21.13 7.24
CA ASP A 220 15.26 -22.41 7.76
C ASP A 220 14.17 -23.48 7.93
N HIS A 221 13.01 -23.11 8.46
CA HIS A 221 11.79 -23.94 8.52
C HIS A 221 10.60 -23.10 8.96
N PHE A 222 9.40 -23.67 8.89
CA PHE A 222 8.17 -23.10 9.41
C PHE A 222 7.69 -23.84 10.67
N SER A 223 7.34 -23.12 11.72
CA SER A 223 6.71 -23.66 12.93
C SER A 223 5.19 -23.49 12.95
N SER A 224 4.61 -22.74 11.99
CA SER A 224 3.19 -22.76 11.65
C SER A 224 2.96 -23.39 10.28
N SER A 225 2.03 -24.36 10.21
CA SER A 225 1.63 -24.98 8.95
C SER A 225 0.62 -24.12 8.17
N ALA A 226 0.05 -23.10 8.80
CA ALA A 226 -0.92 -22.21 8.20
C ALA A 226 -0.23 -20.92 7.68
N GLU A 227 0.36 -20.12 8.56
CA GLU A 227 0.96 -18.84 8.20
C GLU A 227 2.42 -18.94 7.76
N GLY A 228 3.19 -19.88 8.32
CA GLY A 228 4.62 -20.07 8.10
C GLY A 228 5.45 -19.76 9.37
N ILE A 229 5.91 -18.52 9.52
CA ILE A 229 6.70 -18.08 10.68
C ILE A 229 5.81 -18.00 11.93
N GLN A 230 6.32 -18.51 13.07
CA GLN A 230 5.62 -18.47 14.35
C GLN A 230 6.42 -17.73 15.42
N LEU A 231 5.83 -16.65 15.97
CA LEU A 231 6.27 -16.02 17.21
C LEU A 231 5.38 -16.53 18.34
N LYS A 232 5.94 -17.31 19.26
CA LYS A 232 5.13 -17.91 20.31
C LYS A 232 5.77 -17.75 21.68
N GLY A 233 5.04 -17.14 22.59
CA GLY A 233 5.39 -17.12 24.00
C GLY A 233 5.19 -18.49 24.66
N LYS A 234 5.96 -18.78 25.71
CA LYS A 234 5.89 -20.04 26.45
C LYS A 234 4.56 -20.23 27.17
N SER A 235 3.95 -19.15 27.59
CA SER A 235 2.66 -19.08 28.25
C SER A 235 1.93 -17.81 27.85
N ALA A 236 0.66 -17.69 28.17
CA ALA A 236 -0.15 -16.52 27.88
C ALA A 236 0.58 -15.21 28.22
N TYR A 237 0.61 -14.29 27.26
CA TYR A 237 1.19 -12.96 27.43
C TYR A 237 2.66 -12.98 27.91
N THR A 238 3.47 -13.90 27.38
CA THR A 238 4.91 -13.93 27.67
C THR A 238 5.57 -12.72 27.03
N GLU A 239 6.35 -11.97 27.81
CA GLU A 239 7.15 -10.87 27.31
C GLU A 239 8.22 -11.36 26.33
N MET A 240 8.17 -10.86 25.10
CA MET A 240 9.07 -11.27 24.00
C MET A 240 10.07 -10.19 23.64
N ASN A 241 9.68 -8.92 23.66
CA ASN A 241 10.50 -7.78 23.25
C ASN A 241 11.09 -7.98 21.83
N ILE A 242 10.24 -8.29 20.87
CA ILE A 242 10.65 -8.59 19.48
C ILE A 242 10.08 -7.52 18.55
N THR A 243 10.96 -6.97 17.70
CA THR A 243 10.58 -6.20 16.50
C THR A 243 10.97 -6.98 15.27
N ILE A 244 10.08 -7.01 14.28
CA ILE A 244 10.37 -7.42 12.90
C ILE A 244 10.16 -6.18 12.03
N GLU A 245 11.23 -5.69 11.42
CA GLU A 245 11.21 -4.48 10.62
C GLU A 245 11.85 -4.66 9.25
N GLY A 246 11.39 -3.88 8.28
CA GLY A 246 12.01 -3.80 6.96
C GLY A 246 12.99 -2.66 6.86
N VAL A 247 14.05 -2.86 6.08
CA VAL A 247 15.07 -1.85 5.78
C VAL A 247 14.80 -1.22 4.43
N GLY A 248 14.56 0.09 4.41
CA GLY A 248 14.27 0.84 3.17
C GLY A 248 12.84 0.65 2.67
N GLU A 249 12.66 0.84 1.38
CA GLU A 249 11.34 0.85 0.71
C GLU A 249 10.95 -0.51 0.13
N ASP A 250 11.89 -1.43 -0.04
CA ASP A 250 11.76 -2.67 -0.81
C ASP A 250 11.83 -3.95 0.04
N ALA A 251 11.83 -3.81 1.36
CA ALA A 251 11.77 -4.96 2.26
C ALA A 251 10.43 -5.69 2.14
N ALA A 252 10.48 -7.00 1.91
CA ALA A 252 9.29 -7.82 1.75
C ALA A 252 9.50 -9.26 2.24
N VAL A 253 8.40 -9.92 2.63
CA VAL A 253 8.32 -11.37 2.75
C VAL A 253 7.32 -11.89 1.72
N GLN A 254 7.62 -13.02 1.08
CA GLN A 254 6.78 -13.59 0.03
C GLN A 254 6.57 -15.09 0.21
N GLY A 255 5.31 -15.50 0.14
CA GLY A 255 4.92 -16.91 0.25
C GLY A 255 4.72 -17.41 1.68
N PHE A 256 4.76 -16.53 2.67
CA PHE A 256 4.43 -16.84 4.06
C PHE A 256 3.95 -15.60 4.82
N GLY A 257 3.31 -15.81 5.96
CA GLY A 257 2.89 -14.81 6.93
C GLY A 257 3.41 -15.13 8.32
N PHE A 258 2.81 -14.53 9.34
CA PHE A 258 3.25 -14.60 10.74
C PHE A 258 2.13 -15.02 11.67
N LEU A 259 2.33 -16.09 12.43
CA LEU A 259 1.46 -16.49 13.53
C LEU A 259 2.04 -16.02 14.87
N VAL A 260 1.29 -15.21 15.62
CA VAL A 260 1.69 -14.73 16.94
C VAL A 260 0.78 -15.34 18.00
N ARG A 261 1.36 -16.02 19.00
CA ARG A 261 0.64 -16.68 20.09
C ARG A 261 1.28 -16.45 21.45
N ASN A 262 0.46 -16.23 22.46
CA ASN A 262 0.88 -16.10 23.84
C ASN A 262 1.96 -15.05 24.10
N SER A 263 2.16 -14.12 23.18
CA SER A 263 3.26 -13.17 23.13
C SER A 263 2.86 -11.80 23.65
N GLY A 264 3.82 -11.06 24.16
CA GLY A 264 3.63 -9.69 24.58
C GLY A 264 4.79 -8.79 24.20
N ASN A 265 4.52 -7.54 23.94
CA ASN A 265 5.46 -6.54 23.46
C ASN A 265 6.19 -6.99 22.18
N VAL A 266 5.41 -7.01 21.06
CA VAL A 266 5.89 -7.37 19.72
C VAL A 266 5.47 -6.30 18.73
N GLU A 267 6.38 -5.92 17.87
CA GLU A 267 6.20 -4.89 16.84
C GLU A 267 6.49 -5.47 15.45
N PHE A 268 5.65 -5.11 14.47
CA PHE A 268 5.84 -5.38 13.04
C PHE A 268 5.79 -4.07 12.29
N ARG A 269 6.83 -3.71 11.51
CA ARG A 269 6.88 -2.43 10.81
C ARG A 269 7.69 -2.42 9.52
N ASN A 270 7.32 -1.57 8.60
CA ASN A 270 8.05 -1.14 7.40
C ASN A 270 8.44 -2.27 6.43
N PHE A 271 7.63 -3.32 6.26
CA PHE A 271 7.83 -4.32 5.22
C PHE A 271 6.53 -4.76 4.58
N ALA A 272 6.63 -5.36 3.39
CA ALA A 272 5.49 -5.93 2.69
C ALA A 272 5.29 -7.41 3.04
N VAL A 273 4.02 -7.86 3.07
CA VAL A 273 3.63 -9.27 3.13
C VAL A 273 2.88 -9.61 1.85
N MET A 274 3.45 -10.54 1.07
CA MET A 274 2.99 -10.87 -0.28
C MET A 274 2.76 -12.36 -0.46
N ALA A 275 1.69 -12.74 -1.16
CA ALA A 275 1.38 -14.13 -1.49
C ALA A 275 1.42 -15.07 -0.27
N PHE A 276 1.02 -14.59 0.90
CA PHE A 276 1.02 -15.33 2.15
C PHE A 276 0.09 -16.54 2.12
N MET A 277 0.34 -17.54 2.96
CA MET A 277 -0.29 -18.87 2.88
C MET A 277 -1.73 -18.88 3.40
N ASP A 278 -1.98 -18.34 4.58
CA ASP A 278 -3.29 -18.26 5.27
C ASP A 278 -3.55 -16.81 5.65
N ASP A 279 -3.23 -16.37 6.89
CA ASP A 279 -3.26 -14.97 7.28
C ASP A 279 -1.89 -14.29 7.02
N GLY A 280 -1.90 -12.98 6.71
CA GLY A 280 -0.68 -12.18 6.59
C GLY A 280 0.01 -12.02 7.96
N VAL A 281 -0.72 -11.50 8.95
CA VAL A 281 -0.34 -11.45 10.37
C VAL A 281 -1.50 -11.94 11.21
N SER A 282 -1.36 -13.10 11.84
CA SER A 282 -2.38 -13.74 12.67
C SER A 282 -2.04 -13.60 14.15
N LEU A 283 -2.71 -12.67 14.85
CA LEU A 283 -2.56 -12.51 16.30
C LEU A 283 -3.56 -13.44 17.00
N ASP A 284 -3.16 -14.71 17.14
CA ASP A 284 -4.02 -15.79 17.65
C ASP A 284 -3.63 -16.20 19.07
N THR A 285 -4.54 -16.13 19.98
CA THR A 285 -4.44 -16.64 21.35
C THR A 285 -3.53 -15.87 22.30
N LYS A 286 -4.14 -15.08 23.18
CA LYS A 286 -3.53 -14.51 24.40
C LYS A 286 -2.26 -13.71 24.17
N ASN A 287 -2.29 -12.83 23.19
CA ASN A 287 -1.28 -11.80 22.97
C ASN A 287 -1.66 -10.50 23.69
N CYS A 288 -0.68 -9.66 24.02
CA CYS A 288 -0.94 -8.32 24.53
C CYS A 288 0.19 -7.34 24.14
N ASN A 289 -0.16 -6.07 24.00
CA ASN A 289 0.76 -5.02 23.57
C ASN A 289 1.49 -5.42 22.29
N ILE A 290 0.69 -5.61 21.23
CA ILE A 290 1.18 -5.91 19.88
C ILE A 290 0.90 -4.69 19.00
N TRP A 291 1.89 -4.25 18.25
CA TRP A 291 1.80 -3.15 17.32
C TRP A 291 2.15 -3.59 15.90
N VAL A 292 1.19 -3.48 14.99
CA VAL A 292 1.36 -3.77 13.56
C VAL A 292 1.19 -2.45 12.83
N HIS A 293 2.26 -1.95 12.21
CA HIS A 293 2.19 -0.62 11.61
C HIS A 293 3.13 -0.40 10.42
N ASN A 294 2.79 0.60 9.60
CA ASN A 294 3.57 1.00 8.44
C ASN A 294 3.99 -0.19 7.56
N MET A 295 3.04 -1.07 7.28
CA MET A 295 3.23 -2.26 6.44
C MET A 295 2.36 -2.21 5.21
N ASP A 296 2.80 -2.86 4.13
CA ASP A 296 1.95 -3.16 2.97
C ASP A 296 1.47 -4.61 3.06
N ILE A 297 0.17 -4.83 3.03
CA ILE A 297 -0.40 -6.19 2.98
C ILE A 297 -1.10 -6.37 1.65
N PHE A 298 -0.54 -7.24 0.81
CA PHE A 298 -1.03 -7.55 -0.52
C PHE A 298 -1.91 -8.80 -0.53
N TYR A 299 -2.15 -9.38 -1.69
CA TYR A 299 -2.89 -10.63 -1.82
C TYR A 299 -2.16 -11.82 -1.18
N GLY A 300 -2.93 -12.69 -0.56
CA GLY A 300 -2.51 -14.04 -0.20
C GLY A 300 -2.48 -14.99 -1.42
N SER A 301 -1.95 -16.19 -1.21
CA SER A 301 -1.69 -17.13 -2.30
C SER A 301 -2.89 -17.96 -2.74
N THR A 302 -3.89 -18.17 -1.88
CA THR A 302 -5.00 -19.09 -2.22
C THR A 302 -6.33 -18.68 -1.62
N GLY A 303 -7.40 -19.21 -2.22
CA GLY A 303 -8.74 -19.14 -1.69
C GLY A 303 -9.64 -20.23 -2.24
N GLY A 304 -10.55 -20.74 -1.42
CA GLY A 304 -11.54 -21.75 -1.80
C GLY A 304 -12.89 -21.15 -2.20
N ASP A 305 -13.12 -19.87 -1.90
CA ASP A 305 -14.30 -19.09 -2.25
C ASP A 305 -13.93 -17.71 -2.79
N SER A 306 -14.90 -16.92 -3.19
CA SER A 306 -14.65 -15.60 -3.77
C SER A 306 -13.95 -14.61 -2.81
N ASP A 307 -14.18 -14.76 -1.50
CA ASP A 307 -13.52 -13.92 -0.51
C ASP A 307 -12.05 -14.31 -0.33
N GLN A 308 -11.76 -15.63 -0.41
CA GLN A 308 -10.39 -16.15 -0.25
C GLN A 308 -9.57 -16.10 -1.55
N ALA A 309 -10.18 -15.78 -2.66
CA ALA A 309 -9.45 -15.64 -3.94
C ALA A 309 -8.38 -14.53 -3.90
N LYS A 310 -8.51 -13.58 -2.97
CA LYS A 310 -7.54 -12.52 -2.66
C LYS A 310 -6.61 -12.86 -1.48
N GLY A 311 -6.69 -14.07 -0.91
CA GLY A 311 -6.04 -14.49 0.34
C GLY A 311 -7.03 -14.52 1.52
N ASP A 312 -6.62 -15.08 2.67
CA ASP A 312 -7.42 -15.01 3.92
C ASP A 312 -7.19 -13.66 4.64
N GLY A 313 -7.22 -13.59 5.96
CA GLY A 313 -7.09 -12.35 6.71
C GLY A 313 -5.76 -11.65 6.48
N SER A 314 -5.77 -10.32 6.29
CA SER A 314 -4.50 -9.58 6.18
C SER A 314 -3.88 -9.40 7.56
N VAL A 315 -4.65 -8.90 8.54
CA VAL A 315 -4.24 -8.78 9.96
C VAL A 315 -5.39 -9.25 10.84
N ASP A 316 -5.36 -10.48 11.31
CA ASP A 316 -6.40 -11.07 12.13
C ASP A 316 -6.06 -11.07 13.63
N ILE A 317 -7.04 -10.71 14.49
CA ILE A 317 -6.88 -10.60 15.93
C ILE A 317 -7.94 -11.46 16.60
N LYS A 318 -7.53 -12.50 17.32
CA LYS A 318 -8.46 -13.51 17.86
C LYS A 318 -7.90 -14.16 19.14
N GLY A 319 -8.70 -14.98 19.81
CA GLY A 319 -8.26 -15.80 20.95
C GLY A 319 -7.87 -15.00 22.20
N ALA A 320 -8.59 -13.92 22.53
CA ALA A 320 -8.30 -13.01 23.64
C ALA A 320 -6.92 -12.30 23.50
N SER A 321 -6.51 -11.99 22.28
CA SER A 321 -5.41 -11.04 22.03
C SER A 321 -5.92 -9.62 22.30
N THR A 322 -5.29 -8.91 23.22
CA THR A 322 -5.78 -7.62 23.74
C THR A 322 -4.69 -6.56 23.76
N ASN A 323 -5.05 -5.29 23.90
CA ASN A 323 -4.12 -4.17 23.82
C ASN A 323 -3.29 -4.22 22.52
N VAL A 324 -3.99 -4.30 21.40
CA VAL A 324 -3.42 -4.35 20.07
C VAL A 324 -3.69 -3.03 19.37
N THR A 325 -2.69 -2.51 18.65
CA THR A 325 -2.84 -1.39 17.72
C THR A 325 -2.43 -1.83 16.32
N VAL A 326 -3.29 -1.54 15.34
CA VAL A 326 -3.02 -1.66 13.91
C VAL A 326 -3.07 -0.26 13.32
N SER A 327 -1.94 0.26 12.82
CA SER A 327 -1.87 1.66 12.39
C SER A 327 -0.99 1.87 11.18
N TYR A 328 -1.37 2.83 10.33
CA TYR A 328 -0.61 3.15 9.12
C TYR A 328 -0.32 1.93 8.24
N VAL A 329 -1.17 0.91 8.27
CA VAL A 329 -1.09 -0.24 7.36
C VAL A 329 -1.80 0.10 6.06
N HIS A 330 -1.17 -0.19 4.93
CA HIS A 330 -1.77 -0.10 3.62
C HIS A 330 -2.28 -1.49 3.21
N PHE A 331 -3.60 -1.65 3.16
CA PHE A 331 -4.27 -2.88 2.75
C PHE A 331 -4.63 -2.79 1.27
N TRP A 332 -3.91 -3.52 0.44
CA TRP A 332 -4.03 -3.50 -1.02
C TRP A 332 -5.09 -4.48 -1.51
N ASP A 333 -6.28 -3.99 -1.88
CA ASP A 333 -7.40 -4.77 -2.46
C ASP A 333 -7.66 -6.10 -1.73
N SER A 334 -7.55 -6.10 -0.41
CA SER A 334 -7.76 -7.31 0.41
C SER A 334 -9.21 -7.75 0.41
N GLY A 335 -9.48 -9.06 0.25
CA GLY A 335 -10.81 -9.63 0.39
C GLY A 335 -11.36 -9.60 1.82
N LYS A 336 -10.46 -9.74 2.82
CA LYS A 336 -10.75 -9.87 4.25
C LYS A 336 -9.66 -9.17 5.07
N CYS A 337 -9.72 -7.84 5.22
CA CYS A 337 -8.63 -7.09 5.86
C CYS A 337 -8.34 -7.53 7.28
N SER A 338 -9.33 -7.55 8.17
CA SER A 338 -9.09 -7.87 9.59
C SER A 338 -10.29 -8.50 10.27
N LEU A 339 -10.14 -9.73 10.76
CA LEU A 339 -11.06 -10.35 11.69
C LEU A 339 -10.67 -9.97 13.12
N CYS A 340 -11.52 -9.24 13.81
CA CYS A 340 -11.34 -8.86 15.21
C CYS A 340 -12.28 -9.69 16.11
N GLY A 341 -11.81 -10.87 16.52
CA GLY A 341 -12.57 -11.88 17.25
C GLY A 341 -13.17 -12.98 16.37
N MET A 342 -13.02 -14.23 16.77
CA MET A 342 -13.58 -15.41 16.09
C MET A 342 -14.57 -16.15 16.99
N SER A 343 -14.09 -16.97 17.90
CA SER A 343 -14.89 -17.71 18.88
C SER A 343 -14.82 -17.11 20.28
N ASP A 344 -14.32 -15.89 20.39
CA ASP A 344 -14.11 -15.18 21.64
C ASP A 344 -15.41 -15.02 22.43
N SER A 345 -15.29 -15.06 23.75
CA SER A 345 -16.37 -14.87 24.71
C SER A 345 -16.05 -13.85 25.80
N THR A 346 -14.84 -13.33 25.81
CA THR A 346 -14.34 -12.32 26.76
C THR A 346 -13.93 -11.10 25.99
N GLU A 347 -14.29 -9.92 26.47
CA GLU A 347 -13.86 -8.63 25.92
C GLU A 347 -12.35 -8.54 25.79
N PHE A 348 -11.89 -7.91 24.71
CA PHE A 348 -10.51 -7.54 24.47
C PHE A 348 -10.45 -6.19 23.72
N LEU A 349 -9.32 -5.51 23.75
CA LEU A 349 -9.17 -4.11 23.36
C LEU A 349 -8.27 -4.00 22.13
N VAL A 350 -8.75 -3.29 21.10
CA VAL A 350 -8.03 -3.10 19.85
C VAL A 350 -8.22 -1.67 19.33
N THR A 351 -7.16 -1.09 18.78
CA THR A 351 -7.22 0.18 18.05
C THR A 351 -6.84 -0.02 16.59
N TYR A 352 -7.57 0.65 15.69
CA TYR A 352 -7.21 0.82 14.29
C TYR A 352 -7.14 2.32 13.99
N HIS A 353 -5.97 2.83 13.56
CA HIS A 353 -5.86 4.23 13.20
C HIS A 353 -4.93 4.47 12.02
N HIS A 354 -5.23 5.49 11.21
CA HIS A 354 -4.44 5.91 10.06
C HIS A 354 -4.15 4.79 9.05
N ASN A 355 -4.98 3.73 9.02
CA ASN A 355 -4.84 2.69 8.02
C ASN A 355 -5.46 3.13 6.69
N TRP A 356 -4.86 2.70 5.59
CA TRP A 356 -5.42 2.85 4.26
C TRP A 356 -6.05 1.52 3.82
N PHE A 357 -7.37 1.50 3.81
CA PHE A 357 -8.14 0.38 3.27
C PHE A 357 -8.43 0.64 1.79
N ASP A 358 -7.45 0.35 0.94
CA ASP A 358 -7.39 0.73 -0.45
C ASP A 358 -8.08 -0.34 -1.33
N HIS A 359 -9.26 -0.01 -1.86
CA HIS A 359 -10.11 -0.84 -2.73
C HIS A 359 -10.47 -2.23 -2.18
N SER A 360 -10.19 -2.48 -0.93
CA SER A 360 -10.43 -3.76 -0.26
C SER A 360 -11.92 -4.04 -0.04
N ASP A 361 -12.29 -5.34 0.07
CA ASP A 361 -13.70 -5.75 0.07
C ASP A 361 -14.40 -5.54 1.41
N SER A 362 -13.84 -6.09 2.50
CA SER A 362 -14.57 -6.25 3.77
C SER A 362 -13.65 -6.40 4.98
N ARG A 363 -14.25 -6.37 6.17
CA ARG A 363 -13.58 -6.54 7.45
C ARG A 363 -12.56 -5.43 7.75
N HIS A 364 -13.07 -4.20 7.88
CA HIS A 364 -12.23 -3.03 8.19
C HIS A 364 -12.53 -2.39 9.57
N PRO A 365 -12.55 -3.14 10.70
CA PRO A 365 -12.53 -4.60 10.87
C PRO A 365 -13.95 -5.24 10.96
N ARG A 366 -14.02 -6.59 10.94
CA ARG A 366 -15.19 -7.33 11.41
C ARG A 366 -15.01 -7.73 12.87
N ILE A 367 -15.88 -7.24 13.77
CA ILE A 367 -15.66 -7.26 15.21
C ILE A 367 -16.63 -8.22 15.90
N ARG A 368 -16.12 -9.00 16.86
CA ARG A 368 -16.89 -9.84 17.80
C ARG A 368 -16.38 -9.62 19.23
N VAL A 369 -17.28 -9.33 20.14
CA VAL A 369 -17.05 -9.23 21.60
C VAL A 369 -16.12 -8.08 22.01
N ALA A 370 -15.19 -7.66 21.19
CA ALA A 370 -14.18 -6.64 21.48
C ALA A 370 -14.78 -5.23 21.65
N SER A 371 -14.09 -4.41 22.43
CA SER A 371 -14.22 -2.95 22.41
C SER A 371 -13.11 -2.37 21.54
N VAL A 372 -13.49 -1.69 20.45
CA VAL A 372 -12.56 -1.30 19.40
C VAL A 372 -12.64 0.21 19.14
N HIS A 373 -11.50 0.89 19.19
CA HIS A 373 -11.37 2.30 18.83
C HIS A 373 -10.84 2.41 17.40
N ILE A 374 -11.56 3.11 16.53
CA ILE A 374 -11.30 3.21 15.08
C ILE A 374 -11.31 4.69 14.70
N TYR A 375 -10.13 5.28 14.47
CA TYR A 375 -10.03 6.71 14.19
C TYR A 375 -9.00 7.04 13.09
N ASN A 376 -9.24 8.12 12.39
CA ASN A 376 -8.39 8.66 11.33
C ASN A 376 -7.98 7.65 10.25
N ASN A 377 -8.79 6.62 9.97
CA ASN A 377 -8.54 5.71 8.87
C ASN A 377 -9.11 6.27 7.57
N TYR A 378 -8.48 5.93 6.46
CA TYR A 378 -8.97 6.19 5.12
C TYR A 378 -9.55 4.92 4.50
N PHE A 379 -10.87 4.92 4.29
CA PHE A 379 -11.62 3.87 3.63
C PHE A 379 -11.85 4.30 2.18
N ASP A 380 -11.18 3.67 1.26
CA ASP A 380 -11.07 4.10 -0.13
C ASP A 380 -11.61 3.03 -1.10
N GLY A 381 -12.74 3.30 -1.76
CA GLY A 381 -13.31 2.41 -2.78
C GLY A 381 -13.83 1.05 -2.28
N ASN A 382 -14.17 0.89 -0.99
CA ASN A 382 -14.43 -0.42 -0.39
C ASN A 382 -15.71 -1.08 -0.90
N ALA A 383 -15.60 -2.34 -1.36
CA ALA A 383 -16.62 -3.00 -2.15
C ALA A 383 -17.81 -3.54 -1.36
N LYS A 384 -17.62 -4.01 -0.12
CA LYS A 384 -18.66 -4.65 0.67
C LYS A 384 -19.05 -3.80 1.87
N TYR A 385 -18.17 -3.63 2.85
CA TYR A 385 -18.43 -2.80 4.04
C TYR A 385 -17.11 -2.35 4.69
N GLY A 386 -17.17 -1.23 5.37
CA GLY A 386 -16.11 -0.72 6.25
C GLY A 386 -16.12 -1.43 7.61
N VAL A 387 -16.54 -0.73 8.67
CA VAL A 387 -16.63 -1.29 10.03
C VAL A 387 -17.86 -2.18 10.16
N GLY A 388 -17.67 -3.41 10.66
CA GLY A 388 -18.77 -4.36 10.89
C GLY A 388 -18.78 -4.91 12.31
N THR A 389 -19.82 -4.62 13.12
CA THR A 389 -19.96 -5.10 14.49
C THR A 389 -20.92 -6.28 14.59
N THR A 390 -20.49 -7.34 15.28
CA THR A 390 -21.28 -8.55 15.54
C THR A 390 -21.12 -8.99 16.99
N LYS A 391 -21.91 -9.98 17.43
CA LYS A 391 -21.75 -10.75 18.68
C LYS A 391 -21.41 -9.87 19.90
N GLY A 392 -22.21 -8.83 20.14
CA GLY A 392 -22.09 -8.00 21.35
C GLY A 392 -20.87 -7.10 21.46
N SER A 393 -20.20 -6.83 20.37
CA SER A 393 -19.05 -5.89 20.33
C SER A 393 -19.49 -4.43 20.43
N SER A 394 -18.55 -3.56 20.80
CA SER A 394 -18.70 -2.11 20.79
C SER A 394 -17.56 -1.48 19.98
N ALA A 395 -17.89 -0.60 19.04
CA ALA A 395 -16.90 0.14 18.25
C ALA A 395 -17.13 1.64 18.40
N PHE A 396 -16.08 2.38 18.81
CA PHE A 396 -16.03 3.82 18.73
C PHE A 396 -15.34 4.21 17.43
N VAL A 397 -16.09 4.84 16.53
CA VAL A 397 -15.66 5.17 15.18
C VAL A 397 -15.66 6.68 15.03
N GLU A 398 -14.47 7.30 15.07
CA GLU A 398 -14.36 8.75 15.05
C GLU A 398 -13.35 9.28 14.04
N ALA A 399 -13.65 10.44 13.47
CA ALA A 399 -12.75 11.21 12.61
C ALA A 399 -12.14 10.41 11.43
N ASN A 400 -12.84 9.40 10.91
CA ASN A 400 -12.42 8.66 9.72
C ASN A 400 -12.92 9.33 8.44
N TYR A 401 -12.27 9.03 7.31
CA TYR A 401 -12.70 9.45 5.98
C TYR A 401 -13.10 8.23 5.14
N TYR A 402 -14.33 8.23 4.63
CA TYR A 402 -14.87 7.19 3.75
C TYR A 402 -15.10 7.79 2.35
N ARG A 403 -14.34 7.32 1.35
CA ARG A 403 -14.53 7.65 -0.07
C ARG A 403 -15.08 6.40 -0.79
N ASN A 404 -16.26 6.50 -1.39
CA ASN A 404 -16.86 5.42 -2.16
C ASN A 404 -16.87 4.05 -1.45
N CYS A 405 -16.94 4.07 -0.10
CA CYS A 405 -17.15 2.87 0.68
C CYS A 405 -18.64 2.50 0.63
N LYS A 406 -18.98 1.34 0.08
CA LYS A 406 -20.36 0.96 -0.19
C LYS A 406 -21.26 1.00 1.06
N ASN A 407 -20.82 0.42 2.16
CA ASN A 407 -21.48 0.46 3.45
C ASN A 407 -20.43 0.83 4.52
N PRO A 408 -20.28 2.09 4.88
CA PRO A 408 -19.21 2.53 5.81
C PRO A 408 -19.24 1.81 7.16
N MET A 409 -20.44 1.58 7.69
CA MET A 409 -20.66 0.94 8.98
C MET A 409 -21.84 -0.03 8.87
N MET A 410 -21.76 -1.18 9.54
CA MET A 410 -22.83 -2.18 9.58
C MET A 410 -22.91 -2.85 10.94
N SER A 411 -24.13 -3.03 11.44
CA SER A 411 -24.39 -3.85 12.61
C SER A 411 -25.08 -5.17 12.23
N SER A 412 -24.72 -6.25 12.89
CA SER A 412 -25.21 -7.58 12.61
C SER A 412 -26.73 -7.69 12.78
N MET A 413 -27.36 -8.52 11.97
CA MET A 413 -28.81 -8.74 11.91
C MET A 413 -29.61 -7.47 11.56
N GLN A 414 -28.98 -6.43 11.10
CA GLN A 414 -29.61 -5.18 10.71
C GLN A 414 -29.23 -4.85 9.27
N GLY A 415 -30.18 -4.74 8.39
CA GLY A 415 -29.95 -4.56 6.97
C GLY A 415 -29.62 -5.85 6.21
N THR A 416 -29.21 -5.73 4.97
CA THR A 416 -28.77 -6.81 4.09
C THR A 416 -27.26 -6.93 4.11
N ASP A 417 -26.73 -8.11 3.73
CA ASP A 417 -25.30 -8.20 3.48
C ASP A 417 -24.90 -7.34 2.26
N ALA A 418 -23.61 -7.10 2.14
CA ALA A 418 -23.08 -6.19 1.13
C ALA A 418 -23.33 -6.64 -0.32
N LEU A 419 -23.64 -7.91 -0.54
CA LEU A 419 -23.97 -8.47 -1.87
C LEU A 419 -25.50 -8.55 -2.09
N GLY A 420 -26.33 -8.17 -1.10
CA GLY A 420 -27.78 -8.19 -1.19
C GLY A 420 -28.39 -9.59 -1.08
N GLN A 421 -27.66 -10.56 -0.55
CA GLN A 421 -28.08 -11.97 -0.46
C GLN A 421 -28.60 -12.40 0.92
N GLY A 422 -28.68 -11.48 1.87
CA GLY A 422 -29.13 -11.78 3.22
C GLY A 422 -28.76 -10.69 4.22
N THR A 423 -28.59 -11.07 5.49
CA THR A 423 -28.08 -10.16 6.52
C THR A 423 -26.55 -10.18 6.55
N PHE A 424 -25.95 -9.07 7.01
CA PHE A 424 -24.50 -8.93 7.17
C PHE A 424 -23.89 -10.10 7.96
N SER A 425 -24.55 -10.52 9.03
CA SER A 425 -24.16 -11.67 9.84
C SER A 425 -25.36 -12.26 10.53
N GLY A 426 -25.39 -13.59 10.76
CA GLY A 426 -26.39 -14.29 11.56
C GLY A 426 -26.10 -14.26 13.07
N GLU A 427 -25.06 -13.56 13.53
CA GLU A 427 -24.71 -13.42 14.95
C GLU A 427 -25.48 -12.28 15.61
N ASN A 428 -25.73 -12.37 16.92
CA ASN A 428 -26.33 -11.28 17.67
C ASN A 428 -25.49 -10.03 17.57
N GLY A 429 -26.10 -8.90 17.19
CA GLY A 429 -25.38 -7.69 16.78
C GLY A 429 -24.54 -7.01 17.84
N GLY A 430 -23.60 -6.24 17.40
CA GLY A 430 -22.83 -5.26 18.16
C GLY A 430 -23.32 -3.84 17.90
N MET A 431 -22.72 -2.86 18.56
CA MET A 431 -23.08 -1.44 18.46
C MET A 431 -21.89 -0.60 18.01
N ILE A 432 -22.19 0.42 17.18
CA ILE A 432 -21.23 1.44 16.75
C ILE A 432 -21.68 2.79 17.31
N LYS A 433 -20.76 3.51 17.98
CA LYS A 433 -20.84 4.94 18.24
C LYS A 433 -20.00 5.64 17.17
N ALA A 434 -20.64 6.48 16.36
CA ALA A 434 -19.98 7.26 15.33
C ALA A 434 -19.87 8.72 15.74
N TYR A 435 -18.71 9.34 15.52
CA TYR A 435 -18.49 10.76 15.80
C TYR A 435 -17.54 11.38 14.76
N ASN A 436 -17.88 12.54 14.26
CA ASN A 436 -17.03 13.37 13.39
C ASN A 436 -16.43 12.64 12.15
N ASN A 437 -17.12 11.65 11.58
CA ASN A 437 -16.66 10.97 10.37
C ASN A 437 -17.12 11.72 9.12
N ILE A 438 -16.31 11.68 8.06
CA ILE A 438 -16.68 12.15 6.72
C ILE A 438 -17.03 10.95 5.85
N THR A 439 -18.15 11.02 5.14
CA THR A 439 -18.59 9.96 4.24
C THR A 439 -19.01 10.56 2.90
N VAL A 440 -18.34 10.12 1.84
CA VAL A 440 -18.59 10.53 0.46
C VAL A 440 -18.85 9.29 -0.39
N GLY A 441 -19.95 9.27 -1.15
CA GLY A 441 -20.24 8.18 -2.09
C GLY A 441 -20.73 6.87 -1.48
N ALA A 442 -21.19 6.86 -0.21
CA ALA A 442 -21.76 5.66 0.42
C ALA A 442 -23.10 5.27 -0.21
N SER A 443 -23.34 3.96 -0.37
CA SER A 443 -24.62 3.43 -0.83
C SER A 443 -25.67 3.39 0.27
N SER A 444 -25.26 3.11 1.51
CA SER A 444 -26.15 3.04 2.69
C SER A 444 -25.40 3.38 3.95
N LEU A 445 -26.00 4.24 4.77
CA LEU A 445 -25.60 4.51 6.15
C LEU A 445 -26.80 5.09 6.90
N ILE A 446 -27.26 4.41 7.93
CA ILE A 446 -28.46 4.77 8.69
C ILE A 446 -28.07 4.96 10.15
N TYR A 447 -28.27 6.16 10.68
CA TYR A 447 -28.05 6.46 12.09
C TYR A 447 -29.32 6.31 12.92
N ALA A 448 -29.20 5.65 14.07
CA ALA A 448 -30.35 5.37 14.98
C ALA A 448 -31.04 6.63 15.51
N ASN A 449 -30.30 7.73 15.64
CA ASN A 449 -30.78 9.00 16.21
C ASN A 449 -30.81 10.15 15.22
N SER A 450 -30.74 9.87 13.92
CA SER A 450 -30.76 10.90 12.89
C SER A 450 -32.15 11.52 12.72
N ASP A 451 -32.24 12.84 12.66
CA ASP A 451 -33.45 13.60 12.31
C ASP A 451 -33.91 13.41 10.86
N ALA A 452 -33.09 12.78 10.03
CA ALA A 452 -33.43 12.43 8.65
C ALA A 452 -34.61 11.43 8.52
N GLY A 453 -35.29 11.11 9.59
CA GLY A 453 -36.52 10.34 9.62
C GLY A 453 -36.37 8.84 9.44
N THR A 454 -35.16 8.32 9.48
CA THR A 454 -34.88 6.94 9.09
C THR A 454 -34.73 5.96 10.25
N ALA A 455 -34.27 6.42 11.42
CA ALA A 455 -34.12 5.54 12.58
C ALA A 455 -34.43 6.30 13.89
N LYS A 456 -34.96 5.56 14.88
CA LYS A 456 -35.25 6.01 16.23
C LYS A 456 -34.72 4.97 17.21
N ALA A 457 -34.74 5.27 18.51
CA ALA A 457 -34.30 4.36 19.56
C ALA A 457 -34.93 2.97 19.50
N ASP A 458 -36.14 2.88 18.96
CA ASP A 458 -36.91 1.64 18.74
C ASP A 458 -36.88 1.15 17.29
N ALA A 459 -36.05 1.76 16.44
CA ALA A 459 -35.93 1.36 15.04
C ALA A 459 -35.40 -0.06 14.91
N VAL A 460 -35.96 -0.77 13.94
CA VAL A 460 -35.63 -2.18 13.67
C VAL A 460 -34.40 -2.35 12.79
N SER A 461 -33.84 -1.25 12.24
CA SER A 461 -32.66 -1.31 11.37
C SER A 461 -31.89 0.02 11.43
N PHE A 462 -30.65 -0.05 11.85
CA PHE A 462 -29.69 1.07 11.81
C PHE A 462 -28.27 0.51 11.79
N ASP A 463 -27.31 1.34 11.35
CA ASP A 463 -25.89 0.96 11.25
C ASP A 463 -25.10 1.42 12.48
N ALA A 464 -25.32 2.67 12.93
CA ALA A 464 -24.59 3.28 14.03
C ALA A 464 -25.45 4.29 14.82
N TYR A 465 -25.00 4.65 16.01
CA TYR A 465 -25.48 5.80 16.77
C TYR A 465 -24.56 7.00 16.46
N LEU A 466 -25.13 8.12 16.03
CA LEU A 466 -24.40 9.35 15.74
C LEU A 466 -24.31 10.21 16.99
N ALA A 467 -23.13 10.29 17.59
CA ALA A 467 -22.87 11.15 18.74
C ALA A 467 -22.70 12.62 18.33
N SER A 468 -23.18 13.55 19.16
CA SER A 468 -23.06 14.99 18.95
C SER A 468 -21.75 15.56 19.54
N SER A 469 -21.10 14.83 20.44
CA SER A 469 -19.77 15.12 20.99
C SER A 469 -19.02 13.82 21.26
N ARG A 470 -17.71 13.91 21.42
CA ARG A 470 -16.84 12.77 21.71
C ARG A 470 -17.22 12.10 23.05
N GLU A 471 -17.52 12.90 24.06
CA GLU A 471 -17.86 12.46 25.43
C GLU A 471 -19.31 11.99 25.59
N GLU A 472 -20.13 12.09 24.54
CA GLU A 472 -21.54 11.65 24.64
C GLU A 472 -21.62 10.14 24.90
N THR A 473 -22.34 9.76 25.93
CA THR A 473 -22.67 8.36 26.20
C THR A 473 -23.87 7.91 25.39
N VAL A 474 -23.78 6.75 24.76
CA VAL A 474 -24.91 6.15 24.04
C VAL A 474 -25.96 5.65 25.04
N PRO A 475 -27.20 6.18 25.02
CA PRO A 475 -28.25 5.73 25.93
C PRO A 475 -28.60 4.23 25.70
N SER A 476 -28.82 3.49 26.76
CA SER A 476 -29.19 2.05 26.72
C SER A 476 -30.52 1.76 26.05
N SER A 477 -31.35 2.78 25.77
CA SER A 477 -32.54 2.67 24.93
C SER A 477 -32.22 2.36 23.47
N TYR A 478 -31.02 2.76 22.98
CA TYR A 478 -30.52 2.37 21.65
C TYR A 478 -29.84 1.02 21.76
N LYS A 479 -30.43 0.03 21.12
CA LYS A 479 -29.97 -1.35 21.15
C LYS A 479 -30.30 -2.04 19.83
N THR A 480 -29.50 -3.03 19.48
CA THR A 480 -29.74 -3.83 18.28
C THR A 480 -30.99 -4.66 18.41
N VAL A 481 -31.67 -4.93 17.29
CA VAL A 481 -32.85 -5.79 17.22
C VAL A 481 -32.51 -7.21 17.68
N ALA A 482 -31.42 -7.77 17.15
CA ALA A 482 -30.98 -9.11 17.51
C ALA A 482 -30.03 -9.07 18.71
N GLY A 483 -30.42 -9.83 19.76
CA GLY A 483 -29.63 -9.94 20.99
C GLY A 483 -29.76 -8.73 21.92
N ALA A 484 -30.51 -7.70 21.56
CA ALA A 484 -30.69 -6.47 22.35
C ALA A 484 -29.39 -5.89 22.90
N THR A 485 -28.31 -5.95 22.11
CA THR A 485 -26.99 -5.44 22.46
C THR A 485 -27.03 -3.92 22.55
N THR A 486 -26.51 -3.38 23.65
CA THR A 486 -26.27 -1.95 23.85
C THR A 486 -24.80 -1.64 23.70
N TYR A 487 -24.48 -0.38 23.40
CA TYR A 487 -23.08 0.12 23.43
C TYR A 487 -22.57 0.14 24.87
N ASN A 488 -21.36 -0.32 25.14
CA ASN A 488 -20.84 -0.42 26.50
C ASN A 488 -20.23 0.87 27.04
N ASN A 489 -20.13 1.92 26.22
CA ASN A 489 -19.55 3.22 26.57
C ASN A 489 -18.12 3.13 27.13
N PHE A 490 -17.27 2.24 26.59
CA PHE A 490 -15.89 2.06 27.02
C PHE A 490 -15.06 3.32 26.80
N ASP A 491 -15.33 4.06 25.71
CA ASP A 491 -14.64 5.27 25.30
C ASP A 491 -14.83 6.47 26.26
N THR A 492 -15.91 6.46 27.04
CA THR A 492 -16.21 7.49 28.05
C THR A 492 -16.01 7.01 29.49
N SER A 493 -15.62 5.77 29.66
CA SER A 493 -15.41 5.14 30.98
C SER A 493 -13.98 5.29 31.45
N SER A 494 -13.79 5.77 32.67
CA SER A 494 -12.47 5.88 33.31
C SER A 494 -11.79 4.52 33.58
N ALA A 495 -12.48 3.40 33.33
CA ALA A 495 -11.90 2.06 33.43
C ALA A 495 -11.00 1.71 32.24
N TYR A 496 -11.14 2.43 31.15
CA TYR A 496 -10.35 2.24 29.91
C TYR A 496 -9.49 3.46 29.65
N ASP A 497 -8.26 3.24 29.21
CA ASP A 497 -7.38 4.22 28.63
C ASP A 497 -7.23 3.91 27.16
N LEU A 498 -7.68 4.82 26.29
CA LEU A 498 -7.63 4.62 24.83
C LEU A 498 -6.22 4.72 24.25
N GLY A 499 -5.25 5.18 25.04
CA GLY A 499 -3.87 5.38 24.62
C GLY A 499 -3.70 6.53 23.61
N VAL A 500 -4.68 7.43 23.51
CA VAL A 500 -4.65 8.61 22.64
C VAL A 500 -5.43 9.76 23.25
N ALA A 501 -4.87 10.96 23.22
CA ALA A 501 -5.56 12.17 23.66
C ALA A 501 -6.42 12.76 22.53
N GLU A 502 -7.51 13.48 22.87
CA GLU A 502 -8.40 14.10 21.88
C GLU A 502 -7.65 15.08 20.96
N GLU A 503 -6.70 15.84 21.51
CA GLU A 503 -5.90 16.78 20.76
C GLU A 503 -4.94 16.14 19.74
N ASP A 504 -4.76 14.81 19.80
CA ASP A 504 -3.93 14.02 18.87
C ASP A 504 -4.77 13.34 17.78
N ILE A 505 -6.10 13.45 17.81
CA ILE A 505 -6.99 13.02 16.71
C ILE A 505 -6.94 14.08 15.60
N ASP A 506 -6.59 13.65 14.39
CA ASP A 506 -6.52 14.55 13.24
C ASP A 506 -7.92 14.93 12.72
N ASP A 507 -8.01 16.12 12.08
CA ASP A 507 -9.24 16.50 11.39
C ASP A 507 -9.53 15.50 10.26
N PRO A 508 -10.75 14.93 10.18
CA PRO A 508 -11.07 13.96 9.12
C PRO A 508 -10.89 14.50 7.69
N GLN A 509 -10.89 15.80 7.47
CA GLN A 509 -10.57 16.39 6.15
C GLN A 509 -9.12 16.15 5.74
N ASP A 510 -8.20 16.07 6.69
CA ASP A 510 -6.78 15.91 6.42
C ASP A 510 -6.37 14.43 6.32
N VAL A 511 -7.23 13.50 6.78
CA VAL A 511 -6.95 12.05 6.84
C VAL A 511 -6.50 11.47 5.50
N PRO A 512 -7.16 11.72 4.34
CA PRO A 512 -6.67 11.14 3.08
C PRO A 512 -5.23 11.55 2.75
N SER A 513 -4.86 12.81 3.02
CA SER A 513 -3.51 13.30 2.71
C SER A 513 -2.45 12.77 3.69
N ILE A 514 -2.81 12.59 4.96
CA ILE A 514 -1.93 12.03 5.99
C ILE A 514 -1.71 10.55 5.72
N VAL A 515 -2.80 9.81 5.53
CA VAL A 515 -2.77 8.36 5.37
C VAL A 515 -2.04 7.96 4.09
N THR A 516 -2.34 8.58 2.95
CA THR A 516 -1.65 8.28 1.68
C THR A 516 -0.16 8.62 1.69
N LYS A 517 0.29 9.48 2.62
CA LYS A 517 1.70 9.81 2.79
C LYS A 517 2.45 8.81 3.67
N TYR A 518 1.82 8.33 4.74
CA TYR A 518 2.52 7.61 5.80
C TYR A 518 2.10 6.15 5.97
N ALA A 519 0.96 5.72 5.42
CA ALA A 519 0.57 4.30 5.47
C ALA A 519 1.39 3.46 4.50
N GLY A 520 1.66 2.23 4.91
CA GLY A 520 2.55 1.35 4.17
C GLY A 520 4.03 1.53 4.53
N ARG A 521 4.90 0.96 3.72
CA ARG A 521 6.35 1.09 3.84
C ARG A 521 6.81 2.53 3.61
N MET A 522 8.04 2.81 4.00
CA MET A 522 8.74 4.08 3.74
C MET A 522 8.49 4.57 2.31
N ASN A 523 8.15 5.85 2.14
CA ASN A 523 7.88 6.51 0.86
C ASN A 523 6.81 5.83 -0.02
N GLY A 524 5.91 5.00 0.56
CA GLY A 524 4.90 4.23 -0.17
C GLY A 524 5.42 2.92 -0.77
N GLY A 525 6.67 2.54 -0.45
CA GLY A 525 7.32 1.32 -0.95
C GLY A 525 7.69 1.40 -2.44
N ASP A 526 8.26 0.31 -2.94
CA ASP A 526 8.73 0.18 -4.34
C ASP A 526 7.70 -0.49 -5.28
N PHE A 527 6.49 -0.79 -4.78
CA PHE A 527 5.47 -1.47 -5.55
C PHE A 527 4.62 -0.47 -6.34
N ASP A 528 4.95 -0.28 -7.62
CA ASP A 528 4.25 0.65 -8.52
C ASP A 528 2.89 0.10 -8.95
N TRP A 529 1.81 0.56 -8.33
CA TRP A 529 0.42 0.26 -8.65
C TRP A 529 -0.49 1.44 -8.30
N THR A 530 -1.53 1.66 -9.09
CA THR A 530 -2.53 2.69 -8.84
C THR A 530 -3.89 2.18 -9.27
N PHE A 531 -4.86 2.20 -8.36
CA PHE A 531 -6.24 1.91 -8.66
C PHE A 531 -6.90 3.06 -9.43
N GLN A 532 -7.90 2.72 -10.22
CA GLN A 532 -8.70 3.69 -10.98
C GLN A 532 -10.08 3.83 -10.31
N GLU A 533 -10.81 4.89 -10.58
CA GLU A 533 -12.19 5.07 -10.08
C GLU A 533 -13.14 3.93 -10.51
N SER A 534 -12.83 3.24 -11.61
CA SER A 534 -13.58 2.04 -12.05
C SER A 534 -13.38 0.82 -11.14
N ASP A 535 -12.35 0.84 -10.30
CA ASP A 535 -12.04 -0.23 -9.35
C ASP A 535 -12.80 -0.03 -8.04
N ASP A 536 -13.34 1.16 -7.81
CA ASP A 536 -14.17 1.47 -6.65
C ASP A 536 -15.33 0.48 -6.53
N THR A 537 -15.47 -0.10 -5.35
CA THR A 537 -16.50 -1.08 -5.01
C THR A 537 -16.48 -2.38 -5.83
N ASN A 538 -15.40 -2.66 -6.53
CA ASN A 538 -15.19 -3.92 -7.25
C ASN A 538 -14.60 -4.96 -6.29
N TYR A 539 -15.29 -6.07 -6.08
CA TYR A 539 -14.82 -7.19 -5.24
C TYR A 539 -14.18 -8.34 -6.03
N SER A 540 -14.04 -8.20 -7.34
CA SER A 540 -13.33 -9.17 -8.16
C SER A 540 -11.85 -9.15 -7.86
N VAL A 541 -11.16 -10.28 -8.09
CA VAL A 541 -9.69 -10.30 -8.03
C VAL A 541 -9.13 -9.48 -9.18
N ASP A 542 -8.31 -8.47 -8.88
CA ASP A 542 -7.50 -7.84 -9.90
C ASP A 542 -6.37 -8.78 -10.30
N THR A 543 -6.49 -9.35 -11.50
CA THR A 543 -5.55 -10.35 -11.99
C THR A 543 -4.19 -9.77 -12.34
N ALA A 544 -4.14 -8.50 -12.73
CA ALA A 544 -2.88 -7.82 -13.06
C ALA A 544 -2.11 -7.48 -11.75
N LEU A 545 -2.80 -6.95 -10.75
CA LEU A 545 -2.24 -6.76 -9.42
C LEU A 545 -1.73 -8.09 -8.84
N LYS A 546 -2.57 -9.15 -8.89
CA LYS A 546 -2.19 -10.48 -8.39
C LYS A 546 -0.95 -11.03 -9.10
N ALA A 547 -0.87 -10.89 -10.42
CA ALA A 547 0.29 -11.32 -11.19
C ALA A 547 1.55 -10.53 -10.78
N LYS A 548 1.43 -9.22 -10.54
CA LYS A 548 2.54 -8.37 -10.09
C LYS A 548 3.01 -8.77 -8.69
N VAL A 549 2.09 -9.03 -7.76
CA VAL A 549 2.41 -9.50 -6.40
C VAL A 549 3.12 -10.86 -6.41
N VAL A 550 2.62 -11.83 -7.17
CA VAL A 550 3.20 -13.18 -7.25
C VAL A 550 4.60 -13.17 -7.90
N ASN A 551 4.82 -12.28 -8.87
CA ASN A 551 6.08 -12.16 -9.58
C ASN A 551 6.99 -11.06 -9.02
N TYR A 552 6.65 -10.47 -7.88
CA TYR A 552 7.46 -9.44 -7.26
C TYR A 552 8.87 -9.95 -6.96
N LYS A 553 9.84 -9.09 -7.19
CA LYS A 553 11.25 -9.30 -6.82
C LYS A 553 11.81 -7.98 -6.33
N SER A 554 12.58 -8.04 -5.26
CA SER A 554 13.32 -6.87 -4.80
C SER A 554 14.27 -6.37 -5.89
N SER A 555 14.42 -5.07 -5.97
CA SER A 555 15.37 -4.37 -6.85
C SER A 555 16.81 -4.40 -6.31
N VAL A 556 17.04 -4.91 -5.10
CA VAL A 556 18.36 -5.06 -4.50
C VAL A 556 19.20 -6.08 -5.28
N LEU A 557 20.35 -5.63 -5.79
CA LEU A 557 21.29 -6.48 -6.52
C LEU A 557 22.38 -7.08 -5.62
N ALA A 558 22.77 -6.38 -4.56
CA ALA A 558 23.73 -6.85 -3.58
C ALA A 558 23.53 -6.14 -2.24
N ILE A 559 23.81 -6.86 -1.17
CA ILE A 559 23.75 -6.39 0.21
C ILE A 559 25.18 -6.39 0.79
N GLY A 560 25.54 -5.28 1.42
CA GLY A 560 26.79 -5.12 2.14
C GLY A 560 27.68 -4.02 1.56
N GLY A 561 28.38 -3.34 2.46
CA GLY A 561 29.33 -2.29 2.17
C GLY A 561 30.74 -2.82 1.84
N TYR A 562 31.76 -2.07 2.27
CA TYR A 562 33.17 -2.43 2.09
C TYR A 562 33.59 -3.52 3.08
N LYS A 563 34.06 -4.65 2.57
CA LYS A 563 34.45 -5.83 3.37
C LYS A 563 35.96 -5.85 3.78
N GLY A 564 36.69 -4.74 3.61
CA GLY A 564 38.08 -4.62 4.04
C GLY A 564 38.25 -4.13 5.48
N VAL A 565 39.52 -3.82 5.87
CA VAL A 565 39.84 -3.29 7.21
C VAL A 565 39.17 -1.92 7.39
N ASP A 566 38.64 -1.65 8.59
CA ASP A 566 37.96 -0.41 8.93
C ASP A 566 38.73 0.84 8.48
N VAL A 567 38.07 1.70 7.74
CA VAL A 567 38.62 2.99 7.32
C VAL A 567 38.23 3.98 8.41
N GLU A 568 39.19 4.32 9.28
CA GLU A 568 39.02 5.41 10.25
C GLU A 568 38.56 6.69 9.52
N PRO A 569 37.60 7.45 10.06
CA PRO A 569 37.19 8.72 9.49
C PRO A 569 38.42 9.65 9.45
N SER A 570 38.92 9.92 8.24
CA SER A 570 40.08 10.79 8.06
C SER A 570 39.76 12.19 8.62
N THR A 571 40.35 12.52 9.76
CA THR A 571 40.44 13.89 10.26
C THR A 571 41.46 14.63 9.40
N THR A 572 41.07 15.14 8.24
CA THR A 572 41.99 15.82 7.37
C THR A 572 41.94 17.32 7.59
N GLU A 573 43.11 17.88 7.90
CA GLU A 573 43.45 19.32 7.90
C GLU A 573 43.11 20.10 6.62
N LYS A 574 42.29 19.53 5.73
CA LYS A 574 41.87 20.15 4.48
C LYS A 574 40.54 20.91 4.57
N ALA A 575 39.84 20.76 5.68
CA ALA A 575 38.54 21.44 5.91
C ALA A 575 38.69 22.97 6.05
N THR A 576 39.85 23.47 6.55
CA THR A 576 40.08 24.90 6.74
C THR A 576 40.35 25.66 5.45
N GLU A 577 41.06 25.07 4.47
CA GLU A 577 41.23 25.67 3.15
C GLU A 577 40.00 25.54 2.25
N SER A 578 39.25 24.45 2.43
CA SER A 578 37.99 24.23 1.72
C SER A 578 36.89 25.19 2.20
N THR A 579 36.80 25.47 3.52
CA THR A 579 35.85 26.43 4.06
C THR A 579 36.11 27.86 3.60
N THR A 580 37.38 28.27 3.48
CA THR A 580 37.74 29.61 2.93
C THR A 580 37.41 29.70 1.43
N LYS A 581 37.66 28.61 0.68
CA LYS A 581 37.26 28.54 -0.74
C LYS A 581 35.75 28.38 -0.93
N ALA A 582 35.07 27.66 -0.02
CA ALA A 582 33.62 27.54 -0.03
C ALA A 582 32.95 28.88 0.28
N THR A 583 33.51 29.69 1.20
CA THR A 583 33.02 31.05 1.48
C THR A 583 33.21 31.97 0.28
N GLU A 584 34.38 31.92 -0.43
CA GLU A 584 34.57 32.65 -1.68
C GLU A 584 33.67 32.14 -2.81
N ALA A 585 33.43 30.81 -2.87
CA ALA A 585 32.53 30.22 -3.86
C ALA A 585 31.08 30.59 -3.56
N THR A 586 30.70 30.65 -2.29
CA THR A 586 29.35 31.09 -1.84
C THR A 586 29.13 32.56 -2.16
N THR A 587 30.15 33.43 -1.97
CA THR A 587 30.06 34.83 -2.34
C THR A 587 29.93 35.00 -3.85
N LYS A 588 30.70 34.22 -4.65
CA LYS A 588 30.58 34.22 -6.12
C LYS A 588 29.24 33.57 -6.58
N ALA A 589 28.75 32.55 -5.87
CA ALA A 589 27.46 31.95 -6.16
C ALA A 589 26.32 32.95 -5.86
N THR A 590 26.42 33.74 -4.80
CA THR A 590 25.44 34.80 -4.48
C THR A 590 25.44 35.90 -5.55
N GLU A 591 26.60 36.35 -6.05
CA GLU A 591 26.67 37.30 -7.18
C GLU A 591 26.12 36.68 -8.48
N SER A 592 26.37 35.39 -8.72
CA SER A 592 25.84 34.67 -9.88
C SER A 592 24.34 34.47 -9.76
N THR A 593 23.82 34.23 -8.55
CA THR A 593 22.36 34.10 -8.27
C THR A 593 21.66 35.44 -8.47
N THR A 594 22.28 36.55 -8.05
CA THR A 594 21.72 37.90 -8.28
C THR A 594 21.66 38.21 -9.79
N LYS A 595 22.73 37.87 -10.56
CA LYS A 595 22.68 38.00 -12.02
C LYS A 595 21.70 37.07 -12.69
N ALA A 596 21.55 35.84 -12.17
CA ALA A 596 20.54 34.91 -12.67
C ALA A 596 19.12 35.40 -12.40
N THR A 597 18.87 36.03 -11.24
CA THR A 597 17.60 36.63 -10.88
C THR A 597 17.25 37.80 -11.82
N GLU A 598 18.21 38.69 -12.11
CA GLU A 598 17.99 39.77 -13.10
C GLU A 598 17.74 39.23 -14.52
N SER A 599 18.46 38.15 -14.90
CA SER A 599 18.22 37.45 -16.18
C SER A 599 16.85 36.78 -16.23
N THR A 600 16.40 36.18 -15.12
CA THR A 600 15.10 35.54 -15.00
C THR A 600 13.97 36.58 -15.05
N THR A 601 14.16 37.76 -14.42
CA THR A 601 13.19 38.86 -14.50
C THR A 601 13.06 39.40 -15.92
N LYS A 602 14.17 39.55 -16.65
CA LYS A 602 14.13 39.92 -18.07
C LYS A 602 13.50 38.84 -18.96
N ALA A 603 13.74 37.55 -18.64
CA ALA A 603 13.12 36.44 -19.35
C ALA A 603 11.59 36.41 -19.09
N THR A 604 11.16 36.72 -17.86
CA THR A 604 9.74 36.80 -17.49
C THR A 604 9.04 37.94 -18.21
N GLU A 605 9.67 39.12 -18.30
CA GLU A 605 9.12 40.24 -19.10
C GLU A 605 9.04 39.90 -20.58
N SER A 606 10.03 39.19 -21.12
CA SER A 606 10.02 38.72 -22.52
C SER A 606 8.92 37.68 -22.76
N THR A 607 8.70 36.78 -21.78
CA THR A 607 7.65 35.75 -21.84
C THR A 607 6.26 36.39 -21.75
N THR A 608 6.09 37.40 -20.90
CA THR A 608 4.83 38.13 -20.78
C THR A 608 4.49 38.86 -22.07
N LYS A 609 5.46 39.52 -22.74
CA LYS A 609 5.29 40.12 -24.05
C LYS A 609 5.00 39.10 -25.14
N ALA A 610 5.61 37.92 -25.10
CA ALA A 610 5.32 36.83 -26.02
C ALA A 610 3.89 36.29 -25.82
N THR A 611 3.43 36.19 -24.56
CA THR A 611 2.08 35.76 -24.24
C THR A 611 1.03 36.77 -24.68
N GLU A 612 1.29 38.09 -24.52
CA GLU A 612 0.39 39.13 -25.07
C GLU A 612 0.35 39.12 -26.60
N ALA A 613 1.49 38.89 -27.26
CA ALA A 613 1.54 38.74 -28.70
C ALA A 613 0.80 37.48 -29.19
N THR A 614 0.89 36.39 -28.45
CA THR A 614 0.21 35.12 -28.74
C THR A 614 -1.31 35.28 -28.54
N THR A 615 -1.71 35.95 -27.46
CA THR A 615 -3.17 36.22 -27.22
C THR A 615 -3.79 37.07 -28.30
N LYS A 616 -3.04 38.07 -28.84
CA LYS A 616 -3.51 38.86 -29.99
C LYS A 616 -3.52 38.08 -31.32
N ALA A 617 -2.67 37.03 -31.43
CA ALA A 617 -2.70 36.17 -32.62
C ALA A 617 -3.80 35.07 -32.50
N THR A 618 -4.25 34.74 -31.29
CA THR A 618 -5.26 33.68 -31.06
C THR A 618 -6.70 34.18 -31.35
N GLU A 619 -6.95 35.46 -31.36
CA GLU A 619 -8.28 35.99 -31.80
C GLU A 619 -8.52 35.82 -33.29
N SER A 620 -7.55 35.32 -34.07
CA SER A 620 -7.67 35.16 -35.52
C SER A 620 -7.58 33.72 -36.03
N THR A 621 -7.50 32.72 -35.19
CA THR A 621 -7.43 31.29 -35.62
C THR A 621 -8.37 30.41 -34.79
N THR A 622 -9.32 29.80 -35.50
CA THR A 622 -10.26 28.77 -35.01
C THR A 622 -9.53 27.58 -34.41
N GLU A 623 -9.97 27.15 -33.22
CA GLU A 623 -9.41 26.03 -32.47
C GLU A 623 -9.40 24.72 -33.28
N ALA A 624 -8.25 24.01 -33.23
CA ALA A 624 -8.19 22.58 -33.50
C ALA A 624 -8.24 21.84 -32.15
N PRO A 625 -9.06 20.79 -32.02
CA PRO A 625 -9.24 20.13 -30.73
C PRO A 625 -8.03 19.30 -30.33
N THR A 626 -7.60 19.49 -29.09
CA THR A 626 -6.61 18.61 -28.41
C THR A 626 -7.31 17.31 -28.05
N THR A 627 -6.91 16.21 -28.67
CA THR A 627 -7.41 14.87 -28.36
C THR A 627 -6.82 14.38 -27.02
N ALA A 628 -7.70 13.99 -26.11
CA ALA A 628 -7.37 13.16 -24.96
C ALA A 628 -6.93 11.75 -25.44
N PRO A 629 -6.15 10.97 -24.65
CA PRO A 629 -5.79 9.61 -25.03
C PRO A 629 -7.04 8.75 -25.20
N ALA A 630 -7.13 8.02 -26.29
CA ALA A 630 -8.27 7.17 -26.61
C ALA A 630 -8.33 5.95 -25.67
N GLU A 631 -9.49 5.71 -25.07
CA GLU A 631 -9.74 4.49 -24.28
C GLU A 631 -9.71 3.27 -25.17
N THR A 632 -8.98 2.24 -24.76
CA THR A 632 -8.91 0.95 -25.46
C THR A 632 -9.95 0.00 -24.86
N THR A 633 -10.99 -0.33 -25.60
CA THR A 633 -12.00 -1.31 -25.17
C THR A 633 -11.67 -2.69 -25.73
N ALA A 634 -11.39 -3.66 -24.83
CA ALA A 634 -11.16 -5.06 -25.20
C ALA A 634 -12.48 -5.85 -25.20
N LYS A 635 -12.74 -6.58 -26.29
CA LYS A 635 -13.82 -7.55 -26.40
C LYS A 635 -13.23 -8.94 -26.18
N VAL A 636 -13.41 -9.48 -24.97
CA VAL A 636 -12.86 -10.76 -24.52
C VAL A 636 -13.89 -11.87 -24.69
N HIS A 637 -13.43 -13.10 -25.03
CA HIS A 637 -14.24 -14.32 -25.03
C HIS A 637 -13.44 -15.51 -24.50
N ASN A 638 -13.92 -16.07 -23.40
CA ASN A 638 -13.34 -17.23 -22.72
C ASN A 638 -14.26 -18.45 -22.90
N PHE A 639 -13.82 -19.43 -23.66
CA PHE A 639 -14.66 -20.62 -23.97
C PHE A 639 -15.00 -21.48 -22.74
N SER A 640 -14.26 -21.34 -21.63
CA SER A 640 -14.54 -22.06 -20.38
C SER A 640 -15.74 -21.45 -19.63
N THR A 641 -15.98 -20.13 -19.75
CA THR A 641 -17.08 -19.43 -19.08
C THR A 641 -18.24 -19.09 -20.04
N ASP A 642 -17.92 -18.66 -21.26
CA ASP A 642 -18.88 -18.05 -22.18
C ASP A 642 -19.44 -19.08 -23.20
N GLY A 643 -18.80 -20.25 -23.30
CA GLY A 643 -19.19 -21.30 -24.24
C GLY A 643 -19.07 -20.81 -25.68
N THR A 644 -20.19 -20.77 -26.43
CA THR A 644 -20.27 -20.21 -27.79
C THR A 644 -21.16 -18.96 -27.83
N SER A 645 -21.60 -18.42 -26.70
CA SER A 645 -22.45 -17.24 -26.60
C SER A 645 -21.61 -15.98 -26.53
N SER A 646 -21.87 -14.97 -27.36
CA SER A 646 -21.18 -13.69 -27.32
C SER A 646 -22.01 -12.61 -27.99
N ASP A 647 -21.97 -11.41 -27.46
CA ASP A 647 -22.61 -10.22 -28.06
C ASP A 647 -21.75 -9.58 -29.16
N PHE A 648 -20.48 -9.96 -29.25
CA PHE A 648 -19.52 -9.41 -30.19
C PHE A 648 -19.10 -10.40 -31.27
N TYR A 649 -18.91 -11.68 -30.92
CA TYR A 649 -18.47 -12.75 -31.84
C TYR A 649 -19.65 -13.60 -32.28
N THR A 650 -19.74 -13.93 -33.56
CA THR A 650 -20.59 -15.02 -34.03
C THR A 650 -19.77 -16.29 -34.15
N ILE A 651 -20.03 -17.26 -33.28
CA ILE A 651 -19.21 -18.47 -33.14
C ILE A 651 -19.98 -19.68 -33.58
N SER A 652 -19.41 -20.44 -34.52
CA SER A 652 -19.91 -21.73 -34.97
C SER A 652 -18.84 -22.81 -34.82
N GLY A 653 -19.14 -23.85 -34.05
CA GLY A 653 -18.20 -24.93 -33.78
C GLY A 653 -18.62 -25.81 -32.60
N LYS A 654 -17.75 -26.72 -32.18
CA LYS A 654 -17.99 -27.66 -31.07
C LYS A 654 -17.05 -27.38 -29.92
N LEU A 655 -17.57 -27.26 -28.73
CA LEU A 655 -16.79 -27.19 -27.50
C LEU A 655 -16.26 -28.57 -27.07
N SER A 656 -15.19 -28.54 -26.27
CA SER A 656 -14.60 -29.74 -25.67
C SER A 656 -13.87 -29.35 -24.38
N SER A 657 -14.18 -30.03 -23.25
CA SER A 657 -13.52 -29.91 -21.97
C SER A 657 -12.49 -31.02 -21.68
N ASN A 658 -12.20 -31.89 -22.66
CA ASN A 658 -11.28 -33.01 -22.49
C ASN A 658 -9.96 -32.86 -23.27
N LYS A 659 -9.54 -31.60 -23.55
CA LYS A 659 -8.33 -31.29 -24.34
C LYS A 659 -7.17 -30.79 -23.48
N GLY A 660 -7.31 -30.88 -22.17
CA GLY A 660 -6.37 -30.33 -21.18
C GLY A 660 -6.71 -28.91 -20.79
N THR A 661 -5.97 -28.40 -19.84
CA THR A 661 -6.10 -27.03 -19.32
C THR A 661 -4.98 -26.15 -19.86
N VAL A 662 -5.30 -24.92 -20.20
CA VAL A 662 -4.35 -23.89 -20.65
C VAL A 662 -4.35 -22.76 -19.64
N SER A 663 -3.17 -22.31 -19.22
CA SER A 663 -3.02 -21.11 -18.41
C SER A 663 -2.66 -19.93 -19.31
N TYR A 664 -3.45 -18.85 -19.23
CA TYR A 664 -3.21 -17.63 -19.99
C TYR A 664 -3.67 -16.41 -19.18
N ASN A 665 -2.77 -15.45 -18.95
CA ASN A 665 -3.03 -14.23 -18.15
C ASN A 665 -3.71 -14.52 -16.80
N GLY A 666 -3.22 -15.53 -16.06
CA GLY A 666 -3.77 -15.95 -14.78
C GLY A 666 -5.08 -16.73 -14.83
N LEU A 667 -5.66 -16.93 -16.03
CA LEU A 667 -6.85 -17.75 -16.22
C LEU A 667 -6.49 -19.22 -16.37
N SER A 668 -7.30 -20.10 -15.79
CA SER A 668 -7.26 -21.55 -16.00
C SER A 668 -8.38 -21.92 -16.97
N LEU A 669 -8.02 -22.19 -18.23
CA LEU A 669 -8.94 -22.42 -19.34
C LEU A 669 -9.07 -23.91 -19.56
N ASP A 670 -10.18 -24.54 -19.23
CA ASP A 670 -10.41 -25.99 -19.30
C ASP A 670 -11.28 -26.42 -20.48
N THR A 671 -11.97 -25.47 -21.11
CA THR A 671 -12.86 -25.73 -22.24
C THR A 671 -12.37 -24.95 -23.47
N CYS A 672 -12.34 -25.61 -24.62
CA CYS A 672 -11.91 -25.03 -25.88
C CYS A 672 -12.96 -25.16 -26.99
N LEU A 673 -12.92 -24.27 -27.98
CA LEU A 673 -13.56 -24.45 -29.29
C LEU A 673 -12.64 -25.27 -30.17
N LYS A 674 -13.14 -26.39 -30.68
CA LYS A 674 -12.39 -27.23 -31.66
C LYS A 674 -12.36 -26.56 -33.01
N ILE A 675 -11.17 -26.25 -33.51
CA ILE A 675 -10.97 -25.73 -34.87
C ILE A 675 -11.02 -26.89 -35.88
N GLU A 676 -12.19 -27.10 -36.40
CA GLU A 676 -12.53 -28.14 -37.39
C GLU A 676 -13.00 -27.51 -38.71
N SER A 677 -13.22 -28.30 -39.77
CA SER A 677 -13.61 -27.79 -41.11
C SER A 677 -14.93 -26.98 -41.14
N LYS A 678 -15.77 -27.12 -40.11
CA LYS A 678 -17.03 -26.39 -39.96
C LYS A 678 -16.98 -25.30 -38.93
N THR A 679 -15.83 -25.08 -38.27
CA THR A 679 -15.66 -24.01 -37.28
C THR A 679 -15.42 -22.69 -37.97
N LYS A 680 -16.17 -21.69 -37.55
CA LYS A 680 -16.11 -20.34 -38.08
C LYS A 680 -16.39 -19.36 -36.95
N ILE A 681 -15.57 -18.32 -36.84
CA ILE A 681 -15.81 -17.19 -35.95
C ILE A 681 -15.80 -15.94 -36.81
N THR A 682 -16.81 -15.09 -36.66
CA THR A 682 -16.85 -13.78 -37.33
C THR A 682 -17.15 -12.68 -36.35
N PHE A 683 -16.57 -11.49 -36.58
CA PHE A 683 -16.79 -10.27 -35.83
C PHE A 683 -16.49 -9.05 -36.70
N THR A 684 -16.79 -7.83 -36.19
CA THR A 684 -16.53 -6.60 -36.92
C THR A 684 -15.87 -5.58 -36.00
N THR A 685 -14.83 -4.93 -36.51
CA THR A 685 -14.14 -3.81 -35.82
C THR A 685 -14.46 -2.49 -36.52
N THR A 686 -14.55 -1.40 -35.76
CA THR A 686 -14.79 -0.06 -36.26
C THR A 686 -13.52 0.76 -36.44
N ALA A 687 -12.42 0.29 -35.85
CA ALA A 687 -11.09 0.87 -35.93
C ALA A 687 -10.05 -0.24 -36.00
N LYS A 688 -8.81 0.12 -36.24
CA LYS A 688 -7.67 -0.81 -36.16
C LYS A 688 -7.61 -1.43 -34.77
N ALA A 689 -7.39 -2.74 -34.69
CA ALA A 689 -7.47 -3.49 -33.45
C ALA A 689 -6.36 -4.56 -33.35
N GLU A 690 -6.06 -4.99 -32.15
CA GLU A 690 -5.23 -6.16 -31.87
C GLU A 690 -6.14 -7.37 -31.62
N LEU A 691 -5.95 -8.43 -32.40
CA LEU A 691 -6.58 -9.74 -32.19
C LEU A 691 -5.60 -10.70 -31.51
N VAL A 692 -6.01 -11.27 -30.37
CA VAL A 692 -5.25 -12.31 -29.67
C VAL A 692 -6.06 -13.63 -29.69
N LEU A 693 -5.41 -14.74 -30.06
CA LEU A 693 -5.96 -16.08 -30.00
C LEU A 693 -5.06 -16.99 -29.17
N VAL A 694 -5.63 -17.76 -28.23
CA VAL A 694 -4.89 -18.63 -27.31
C VAL A 694 -5.32 -20.08 -27.48
N PHE A 695 -4.36 -20.91 -27.85
CA PHE A 695 -4.46 -22.34 -28.00
C PHE A 695 -3.62 -23.08 -26.95
N ASN A 696 -3.58 -24.40 -26.99
CA ASN A 696 -2.65 -25.17 -26.17
C ASN A 696 -1.19 -24.76 -26.50
N GLN A 697 -0.36 -24.50 -25.50
CA GLN A 697 1.05 -24.07 -25.67
C GLN A 697 1.92 -25.01 -26.51
N LYS A 698 1.53 -26.29 -26.66
CA LYS A 698 2.22 -27.26 -27.53
C LYS A 698 1.74 -27.17 -28.97
N ASN A 699 0.82 -26.27 -29.28
CA ASN A 699 0.26 -26.16 -30.64
C ASN A 699 1.08 -25.13 -31.44
N SER A 700 1.81 -25.63 -32.44
CA SER A 700 2.48 -24.85 -33.49
C SER A 700 1.73 -24.88 -34.82
N SER A 701 0.43 -25.15 -34.77
CA SER A 701 -0.42 -25.28 -35.95
C SER A 701 -0.78 -23.90 -36.52
N ASP A 702 -1.17 -23.90 -37.80
CA ASP A 702 -1.59 -22.68 -38.49
C ASP A 702 -3.10 -22.44 -38.33
N ILE A 703 -3.47 -21.18 -38.27
CA ILE A 703 -4.85 -20.65 -38.25
C ILE A 703 -5.06 -19.66 -39.40
N LYS A 704 -6.25 -19.58 -39.92
CA LYS A 704 -6.59 -18.66 -41.01
C LYS A 704 -7.42 -17.48 -40.46
N VAL A 705 -6.94 -16.26 -40.64
CA VAL A 705 -7.64 -15.02 -40.33
C VAL A 705 -7.78 -14.24 -41.63
N ASP A 706 -9.01 -13.91 -42.03
CA ASP A 706 -9.36 -13.20 -43.26
C ASP A 706 -8.74 -13.82 -44.53
N GLY A 707 -8.69 -15.15 -44.55
CA GLY A 707 -8.12 -15.89 -45.66
C GLY A 707 -6.59 -16.01 -45.64
N THR A 708 -5.89 -15.26 -44.81
CA THR A 708 -4.43 -15.31 -44.60
C THR A 708 -4.07 -16.34 -43.54
N VAL A 709 -3.02 -17.12 -43.77
CA VAL A 709 -2.54 -18.19 -42.88
C VAL A 709 -1.49 -17.59 -41.92
N TYR A 710 -1.67 -17.82 -40.61
CA TYR A 710 -0.76 -17.42 -39.56
C TYR A 710 -0.33 -18.62 -38.72
N THR A 711 0.96 -18.71 -38.42
CA THR A 711 1.53 -19.75 -37.56
C THR A 711 1.53 -19.30 -36.11
N LEU A 712 1.07 -20.16 -35.19
CA LEU A 712 1.05 -19.90 -33.77
C LEU A 712 2.47 -20.00 -33.18
N THR A 713 2.82 -19.07 -32.29
CA THR A 713 4.04 -19.13 -31.47
C THR A 713 3.66 -19.48 -30.04
N ASP A 714 4.18 -20.62 -29.54
CA ASP A 714 3.85 -21.16 -28.20
C ASP A 714 2.34 -21.25 -27.89
N GLY A 715 1.56 -21.52 -28.93
CA GLY A 715 0.10 -21.61 -28.85
C GLY A 715 -0.63 -20.26 -28.84
N ILE A 716 0.05 -19.15 -29.10
CA ILE A 716 -0.56 -17.81 -29.13
C ILE A 716 -0.36 -17.18 -30.52
N LEU A 717 -1.39 -16.48 -30.99
CA LEU A 717 -1.32 -15.53 -32.10
C LEU A 717 -1.73 -14.15 -31.56
N SER A 718 -0.88 -13.16 -31.74
CA SER A 718 -1.24 -11.71 -31.61
C SER A 718 -1.07 -11.08 -32.99
N LEU A 719 -2.09 -10.42 -33.49
CA LEU A 719 -2.18 -9.87 -34.82
C LEU A 719 -2.88 -8.52 -34.85
N GLU A 720 -2.28 -7.50 -35.45
CA GLU A 720 -3.00 -6.28 -35.83
C GLU A 720 -3.92 -6.53 -37.01
N ILE A 721 -5.19 -6.10 -36.86
CA ILE A 721 -6.24 -6.19 -37.90
C ILE A 721 -6.78 -4.78 -38.19
N GLU A 722 -7.12 -4.51 -39.45
CA GLU A 722 -7.68 -3.23 -39.86
C GLU A 722 -9.18 -3.16 -39.51
N ALA A 723 -9.80 -1.93 -39.58
CA ALA A 723 -11.25 -1.80 -39.40
C ALA A 723 -12.01 -2.59 -40.48
N GLY A 724 -12.99 -3.36 -40.07
CA GLY A 724 -13.78 -4.15 -41.03
C GLY A 724 -14.37 -5.41 -40.43
N SER A 725 -14.91 -6.28 -41.32
CA SER A 725 -15.43 -7.60 -40.95
C SER A 725 -14.33 -8.65 -41.04
N HIS A 726 -14.20 -9.44 -40.00
CA HIS A 726 -13.17 -10.46 -39.87
C HIS A 726 -13.73 -11.86 -39.75
N GLU A 727 -12.95 -12.85 -40.23
CA GLU A 727 -13.31 -14.24 -40.21
C GLU A 727 -12.12 -15.10 -39.76
N ILE A 728 -12.32 -15.90 -38.73
CA ILE A 728 -11.34 -16.93 -38.30
C ILE A 728 -11.86 -18.28 -38.72
N THR A 729 -11.05 -19.03 -39.48
CA THR A 729 -11.35 -20.36 -39.98
C THR A 729 -10.15 -21.29 -39.82
N LYS A 730 -10.41 -22.58 -40.07
CA LYS A 730 -9.39 -23.61 -39.98
C LYS A 730 -8.37 -23.52 -41.12
N GLU A 731 -7.08 -23.56 -40.75
CA GLU A 731 -6.03 -24.08 -41.64
C GLU A 731 -5.58 -25.46 -41.13
N SER A 732 -5.10 -25.56 -39.90
CA SER A 732 -4.81 -26.81 -39.19
C SER A 732 -5.85 -27.11 -38.10
N THR A 733 -5.90 -28.35 -37.62
CA THR A 733 -6.76 -28.70 -36.48
C THR A 733 -6.16 -28.18 -35.18
N GLY A 734 -6.92 -27.42 -34.39
CA GLY A 734 -6.48 -26.83 -33.13
C GLY A 734 -7.59 -26.80 -32.08
N ASN A 735 -7.26 -26.37 -30.90
CA ASN A 735 -8.18 -26.15 -29.79
C ASN A 735 -7.98 -24.72 -29.26
N LEU A 736 -8.95 -23.84 -29.53
CA LEU A 736 -8.94 -22.43 -29.15
C LEU A 736 -9.62 -22.27 -27.78
N TYR A 737 -8.93 -21.74 -26.78
CA TYR A 737 -9.41 -21.58 -25.39
C TYR A 737 -9.89 -20.19 -25.10
N TYR A 738 -9.25 -19.19 -25.73
CA TYR A 738 -9.51 -17.78 -25.43
C TYR A 738 -9.25 -16.92 -26.66
N MET A 739 -9.98 -15.82 -26.79
CA MET A 739 -9.72 -14.81 -27.81
C MET A 739 -10.10 -13.42 -27.27
N SER A 740 -9.39 -12.38 -27.75
CA SER A 740 -9.74 -10.99 -27.49
C SER A 740 -9.47 -10.12 -28.69
N VAL A 741 -10.25 -9.05 -28.80
CA VAL A 741 -10.07 -7.95 -29.77
C VAL A 741 -10.03 -6.64 -29.02
N SER A 742 -8.90 -5.94 -29.04
CA SER A 742 -8.69 -4.64 -28.40
C SER A 742 -8.63 -3.54 -29.46
N GLN A 743 -9.58 -2.61 -29.46
CA GLN A 743 -9.63 -1.49 -30.42
C GLN A 743 -9.63 -0.15 -29.71
N GLN A 744 -8.98 0.87 -30.30
CA GLN A 744 -9.05 2.24 -29.81
C GLN A 744 -10.42 2.81 -30.14
N SER A 745 -11.07 3.47 -29.17
CA SER A 745 -12.34 4.13 -29.37
C SER A 745 -12.13 5.43 -30.16
N GLU A 746 -12.64 5.50 -31.38
CA GLU A 746 -12.74 6.80 -32.08
C GLU A 746 -13.99 7.52 -31.62
N THR A 747 -13.84 8.76 -31.12
CA THR A 747 -14.97 9.64 -30.84
C THR A 747 -15.71 9.96 -32.16
N PRO A 748 -17.02 9.76 -32.26
CA PRO A 748 -17.73 10.01 -33.53
C PRO A 748 -17.72 11.50 -33.86
N THR A 749 -17.02 11.90 -34.90
CA THR A 749 -17.22 13.20 -35.55
C THR A 749 -18.40 13.11 -36.49
N THR A 750 -19.53 13.63 -36.08
CA THR A 750 -20.66 13.89 -36.99
C THR A 750 -20.32 15.10 -37.89
N PRO A 751 -20.41 14.98 -39.22
CA PRO A 751 -20.24 16.12 -40.11
C PRO A 751 -21.46 17.03 -39.99
N VAL A 752 -21.26 18.27 -39.58
CA VAL A 752 -22.29 19.30 -39.63
C VAL A 752 -22.29 19.89 -41.03
N THR A 753 -23.36 19.66 -41.78
CA THR A 753 -23.66 20.35 -43.07
C THR A 753 -23.93 21.83 -42.81
N PRO A 754 -23.32 22.77 -43.54
CA PRO A 754 -23.61 24.19 -43.37
C PRO A 754 -24.97 24.50 -43.93
N THR A 755 -25.88 25.02 -43.11
CA THR A 755 -27.11 25.65 -43.53
C THR A 755 -26.87 27.15 -43.82
N GLU A 756 -27.32 27.60 -44.98
CA GLU A 756 -27.27 28.95 -45.50
C GLU A 756 -28.09 29.93 -44.61
N PRO A 757 -27.71 31.20 -44.45
CA PRO A 757 -28.38 32.13 -43.54
C PRO A 757 -29.66 32.66 -44.19
N THR A 758 -30.80 32.45 -43.55
CA THR A 758 -32.08 33.12 -43.88
C THR A 758 -32.16 34.50 -43.21
N GLN A 759 -32.63 35.45 -44.00
CA GLN A 759 -32.86 36.88 -43.73
C GLN A 759 -33.95 37.09 -42.66
N PRO A 760 -33.91 38.15 -41.83
CA PRO A 760 -34.88 38.37 -40.76
C PRO A 760 -36.19 38.93 -41.28
N GLU A 761 -37.32 38.33 -40.88
CA GLU A 761 -38.66 38.88 -41.07
C GLU A 761 -39.04 39.85 -39.92
N GLN A 762 -39.82 40.91 -40.33
CA GLN A 762 -40.31 42.00 -39.51
C GLN A 762 -41.48 41.56 -38.60
N PRO A 763 -41.74 42.20 -37.46
CA PRO A 763 -42.77 41.82 -36.50
C PRO A 763 -44.18 42.29 -36.93
N THR A 764 -45.17 41.41 -36.85
CA THR A 764 -46.57 41.70 -36.90
C THR A 764 -47.22 41.77 -35.53
N THR A 765 -48.03 42.80 -35.31
CA THR A 765 -48.78 43.15 -34.11
C THR A 765 -49.87 42.14 -33.74
N PRO A 766 -50.33 42.08 -32.48
CA PRO A 766 -51.35 41.13 -32.01
C PRO A 766 -52.77 41.66 -32.23
N SER A 767 -53.72 40.77 -32.54
CA SER A 767 -55.14 40.97 -32.43
C SER A 767 -55.78 40.20 -31.29
N GLU A 768 -56.64 40.86 -30.54
CA GLU A 768 -57.38 40.44 -29.36
C GLU A 768 -58.45 39.36 -29.63
N PRO A 769 -59.04 38.75 -28.58
CA PRO A 769 -59.92 37.59 -28.69
C PRO A 769 -61.38 37.91 -28.76
N GLU A 770 -62.18 37.06 -29.37
CA GLU A 770 -63.67 37.05 -29.21
C GLU A 770 -64.13 35.65 -28.79
N THR A 771 -64.85 35.67 -27.61
CA THR A 771 -65.89 34.81 -27.04
C THR A 771 -65.53 33.32 -26.74
#